data_518bc1ef929a6bcf7f945ac585df600e
#
_entry.id   518bc1ef929a6bcf7f945ac585df600e
#
_cell.length_a   1.000
_cell.length_b   1.000
_cell.length_c   1.000
_cell.angle_alpha   90.00
_cell.angle_beta   90.00
_cell.angle_gamma   90.00
#
_symmetry.space_group_name_H-M   'P 1'
#
loop_
_entity.id
_entity.type
_entity.pdbx_description
1 polymer ?
#
loop_
_entity_poly.entity_id
_entity_poly.type
_entity_poly.pdbx_seq_one_letter_code
_entity_poly.pdbx_strand_id
1 'polypeptide(L)'
;MAKNAFAYLTQWYVFLAPREILKGWANILWFNLEYFSIFPLLKTLFSPWRRNMWSYGKGFNIGRYMEVLLGNLISRILGALMRVTIIAAGLFSQVLLFALGPFVLALWFSFPAIVFLSFLQGFRTLPALQGYLLLVASFFLLLWLVRLFLRNYAATQPTPKAKNLAEFIRKTQKDLQFVWARLLLDPKEIALRFEQGEILGPAKEILGRAKDAEDVLVLAAKEDITFQKVLIDLGTSSKDLEQVISWFQFLKRQIKNQAQWWTKRNLRRQGTLGRQWTSGFSPLLDEFSSDVTQQVRRQGFFQLVGHQQEIRALERILAKDQNNNALVIGEPGIGRWAVVSELARRSLLGETLPELNYKRVVELDIPVLLSRVSSSGQREAVLSQIFQEVMNAGNIILVIDEFHNFVDSTRQSPGKIDISGILTKYLASPNFPIVALTTFAGLHQDIEKNPSLLSLMDKVEMVELSEDEALEVLEHAALVFEQKYKKFISFQALQSIVAMSQKYIQAVPLPKKALDLLDEAMVYISQSKERILLPSHVAKILEEKTQIPIGEIETDEKEILLNLEDYIHKKIINQEEAVKEVSSALRRARAEISSRKGPIGGFLFLGPTGVGKTETAKALASIYFGKEERMIRLDMSEFQNMEDIERLLGTPTQEGLLTTPIRENPFSLLLLDEVEKAHSNILNLFLQVLDEGHITDGIGRKISFQHTIIIATSNAGSQLILQAIKNQEDFGTLKNTIRDHLFEQGNFRPEFLNRFDAMVLFKPLTQEHLLAISHLMLKKLQKNLKEKGIDFVITEPLKAKLVELGYDPVFGARPMRRAIQDNVENALAVGLLNGKLKRGDRVEINPEGFIIQHI
;
A
#
# COMPACT_ATOMS: atom_id res chain seq x y z
N MET A 1 -51.87 6.34 7.03
CA MET A 1 -51.00 5.15 7.05
C MET A 1 -51.72 3.81 6.79
N ALA A 2 -52.84 3.51 7.47
CA ALA A 2 -53.50 2.20 7.33
C ALA A 2 -54.00 1.89 5.91
N LYS A 3 -54.65 2.87 5.19
CA LYS A 3 -55.12 2.65 3.80
C LYS A 3 -54.00 2.31 2.82
N ASN A 4 -52.80 2.89 3.00
CA ASN A 4 -51.66 2.61 2.10
C ASN A 4 -51.03 1.25 2.42
N ALA A 5 -51.01 0.83 3.71
CA ALA A 5 -50.44 -0.46 4.12
C ALA A 5 -51.29 -1.64 3.62
N PHE A 6 -52.63 -1.51 3.64
CA PHE A 6 -53.51 -2.55 3.13
C PHE A 6 -53.45 -2.69 1.60
N ALA A 7 -53.43 -1.56 0.88
CA ALA A 7 -53.25 -1.56 -0.58
C ALA A 7 -51.87 -2.16 -0.97
N TYR A 8 -50.83 -1.86 -0.20
CA TYR A 8 -49.49 -2.46 -0.40
C TYR A 8 -49.51 -3.96 -0.06
N LEU A 9 -50.21 -4.39 1.01
CA LEU A 9 -50.30 -5.80 1.36
C LEU A 9 -50.91 -6.62 0.23
N THR A 10 -52.02 -6.14 -0.36
CA THR A 10 -52.70 -6.79 -1.49
C THR A 10 -51.80 -6.83 -2.73
N GLN A 11 -51.17 -5.71 -3.06
CA GLN A 11 -50.20 -5.63 -4.16
C GLN A 11 -49.00 -6.56 -3.96
N TRP A 12 -48.45 -6.60 -2.75
CA TRP A 12 -47.33 -7.45 -2.43
C TRP A 12 -47.70 -8.93 -2.50
N TYR A 13 -48.83 -9.33 -1.89
CA TYR A 13 -49.25 -10.71 -1.83
C TYR A 13 -49.63 -11.28 -3.20
N VAL A 14 -50.37 -10.49 -3.99
CA VAL A 14 -50.92 -10.96 -5.28
C VAL A 14 -49.92 -10.83 -6.43
N PHE A 15 -49.06 -9.82 -6.41
CA PHE A 15 -48.21 -9.52 -7.57
C PHE A 15 -46.71 -9.60 -7.28
N LEU A 16 -46.24 -8.95 -6.20
CA LEU A 16 -44.79 -8.83 -5.96
C LEU A 16 -44.16 -10.15 -5.48
N ALA A 17 -44.74 -10.81 -4.50
CA ALA A 17 -44.24 -12.05 -3.95
C ALA A 17 -44.30 -13.21 -4.97
N PRO A 18 -45.41 -13.44 -5.69
CA PRO A 18 -45.44 -14.44 -6.77
C PRO A 18 -44.44 -14.17 -7.89
N ARG A 19 -44.20 -12.92 -8.25
CA ARG A 19 -43.20 -12.55 -9.26
C ARG A 19 -41.78 -12.94 -8.78
N GLU A 20 -41.44 -12.73 -7.52
CA GLU A 20 -40.14 -13.13 -6.98
C GLU A 20 -40.04 -14.66 -6.85
N ILE A 21 -41.11 -15.37 -6.51
CA ILE A 21 -41.16 -16.84 -6.52
C ILE A 21 -40.93 -17.37 -7.93
N LEU A 22 -41.59 -16.79 -8.95
CA LEU A 22 -41.43 -17.17 -10.36
C LEU A 22 -39.98 -16.94 -10.84
N LYS A 23 -39.40 -15.79 -10.50
CA LYS A 23 -37.99 -15.51 -10.81
C LYS A 23 -37.02 -16.52 -10.14
N GLY A 24 -37.24 -16.80 -8.85
CA GLY A 24 -36.47 -17.80 -8.13
C GLY A 24 -36.55 -19.17 -8.77
N TRP A 25 -37.77 -19.62 -9.10
CA TRP A 25 -38.00 -20.87 -9.79
C TRP A 25 -37.36 -20.93 -11.17
N ALA A 26 -37.50 -19.90 -12.01
CA ALA A 26 -36.83 -19.81 -13.30
C ALA A 26 -35.31 -19.87 -13.18
N ASN A 27 -34.74 -19.19 -12.16
CA ASN A 27 -33.29 -19.24 -11.87
C ASN A 27 -32.84 -20.63 -11.44
N ILE A 28 -33.61 -21.35 -10.62
CA ILE A 28 -33.32 -22.71 -10.19
C ILE A 28 -33.38 -23.69 -11.36
N LEU A 29 -34.39 -23.58 -12.24
CA LEU A 29 -34.49 -24.39 -13.45
C LEU A 29 -33.29 -24.18 -14.38
N TRP A 30 -32.92 -22.92 -14.60
CA TRP A 30 -31.76 -22.56 -15.40
C TRP A 30 -30.47 -23.09 -14.74
N PHE A 31 -30.30 -22.93 -13.43
CA PHE A 31 -29.15 -23.43 -12.67
C PHE A 31 -29.04 -24.95 -12.73
N ASN A 32 -30.12 -25.70 -12.65
CA ASN A 32 -30.09 -27.15 -12.76
C ASN A 32 -29.50 -27.63 -14.09
N LEU A 33 -29.87 -27.00 -15.22
CA LEU A 33 -29.30 -27.28 -16.54
C LEU A 33 -27.77 -26.99 -16.58
N GLU A 34 -27.36 -25.91 -15.92
CA GLU A 34 -25.94 -25.53 -15.84
C GLU A 34 -25.15 -26.41 -14.86
N TYR A 35 -25.75 -26.74 -13.70
CA TYR A 35 -25.14 -27.58 -12.66
C TYR A 35 -24.84 -29.00 -13.18
N PHE A 36 -25.77 -29.61 -13.88
CA PHE A 36 -25.56 -30.90 -14.54
C PHE A 36 -24.84 -30.76 -15.88
N SER A 37 -24.61 -29.52 -16.37
CA SER A 37 -23.91 -29.23 -17.65
C SER A 37 -24.49 -30.03 -18.84
N ILE A 38 -25.81 -30.15 -18.95
CA ILE A 38 -26.49 -31.09 -19.88
C ILE A 38 -26.05 -30.83 -21.32
N PHE A 39 -26.08 -29.57 -21.82
CA PHE A 39 -25.68 -29.25 -23.19
C PHE A 39 -24.20 -29.50 -23.50
N PRO A 40 -23.23 -29.10 -22.65
CA PRO A 40 -21.82 -29.47 -22.84
C PRO A 40 -21.58 -30.99 -22.84
N LEU A 41 -22.26 -31.73 -21.98
CA LEU A 41 -22.10 -33.19 -21.91
C LEU A 41 -22.65 -33.88 -23.14
N LEU A 42 -23.76 -33.41 -23.72
CA LEU A 42 -24.30 -33.90 -24.98
C LEU A 42 -23.31 -33.70 -26.13
N LYS A 43 -22.68 -32.55 -26.24
CA LYS A 43 -21.65 -32.25 -27.27
C LYS A 43 -20.42 -33.15 -27.14
N THR A 44 -20.08 -33.59 -25.91
CA THR A 44 -18.88 -34.39 -25.62
C THR A 44 -19.19 -35.83 -25.28
N LEU A 45 -20.35 -36.35 -25.67
CA LEU A 45 -20.87 -37.64 -25.19
C LEU A 45 -19.86 -38.79 -25.35
N PHE A 46 -19.22 -38.90 -26.49
CA PHE A 46 -18.26 -39.98 -26.80
C PHE A 46 -16.79 -39.58 -26.54
N SER A 47 -16.54 -38.50 -25.84
CA SER A 47 -15.19 -38.14 -25.44
C SER A 47 -14.67 -39.11 -24.36
N PRO A 48 -13.36 -39.42 -24.34
CA PRO A 48 -12.78 -40.34 -23.36
C PRO A 48 -13.08 -39.93 -21.92
N TRP A 49 -13.20 -40.91 -21.02
CA TRP A 49 -13.42 -40.65 -19.60
C TRP A 49 -12.26 -39.83 -19.02
N ARG A 50 -12.56 -38.72 -18.40
CA ARG A 50 -11.60 -37.72 -17.86
C ARG A 50 -10.46 -37.38 -18.84
N ARG A 51 -10.77 -37.42 -20.17
CA ARG A 51 -9.81 -37.22 -21.26
C ARG A 51 -8.56 -38.10 -21.22
N ASN A 52 -8.63 -39.21 -20.54
CA ASN A 52 -7.54 -40.19 -20.50
C ASN A 52 -7.46 -40.95 -21.82
N MET A 53 -6.41 -40.72 -22.60
CA MET A 53 -6.12 -41.40 -23.86
C MET A 53 -4.72 -41.99 -23.82
N TRP A 54 -4.62 -43.26 -24.23
CA TRP A 54 -3.35 -43.94 -24.33
C TRP A 54 -2.68 -43.59 -25.67
N SER A 55 -1.37 -43.34 -25.63
CA SER A 55 -0.57 -43.00 -26.81
C SER A 55 -0.12 -44.27 -27.54
N TYR A 56 -0.20 -44.24 -28.85
CA TYR A 56 0.25 -45.34 -29.71
C TYR A 56 1.78 -45.55 -29.73
N GLY A 57 2.57 -44.58 -29.25
CA GLY A 57 4.03 -44.67 -29.19
C GLY A 57 4.71 -44.45 -30.55
N LYS A 58 6.06 -44.45 -30.54
CA LYS A 58 6.88 -44.39 -31.77
C LYS A 58 7.20 -45.78 -32.22
N GLY A 59 6.68 -46.23 -33.37
CA GLY A 59 6.92 -47.52 -33.96
C GLY A 59 5.63 -48.37 -34.08
N PHE A 60 5.56 -49.16 -35.18
CA PHE A 60 4.40 -50.00 -35.49
C PHE A 60 4.54 -51.39 -34.82
N ASN A 61 3.72 -51.64 -33.81
CA ASN A 61 3.59 -52.96 -33.16
C ASN A 61 2.10 -53.25 -33.03
N ILE A 62 1.61 -54.27 -33.74
CA ILE A 62 0.21 -54.63 -33.83
C ILE A 62 -0.39 -54.96 -32.47
N GLY A 63 0.32 -55.68 -31.59
CA GLY A 63 -0.16 -56.04 -30.23
C GLY A 63 -0.41 -54.78 -29.39
N ARG A 64 0.55 -53.85 -29.34
CA ARG A 64 0.44 -52.58 -28.65
C ARG A 64 -0.65 -51.69 -29.26
N TYR A 65 -0.80 -51.72 -30.60
CA TYR A 65 -1.81 -50.95 -31.28
C TYR A 65 -3.22 -51.38 -30.91
N MET A 66 -3.46 -52.73 -30.82
CA MET A 66 -4.73 -53.31 -30.36
C MET A 66 -5.02 -53.02 -28.90
N GLU A 67 -4.01 -53.11 -28.05
CA GLU A 67 -4.14 -52.80 -26.62
C GLU A 67 -4.55 -51.32 -26.40
N VAL A 68 -3.86 -50.37 -27.08
CA VAL A 68 -4.17 -48.94 -27.01
C VAL A 68 -5.54 -48.62 -27.62
N LEU A 69 -5.92 -49.27 -28.72
CA LEU A 69 -7.24 -49.10 -29.33
C LEU A 69 -8.34 -49.60 -28.40
N LEU A 70 -8.19 -50.78 -27.78
CA LEU A 70 -9.11 -51.35 -26.80
C LEU A 70 -9.20 -50.42 -25.56
N GLY A 71 -8.08 -49.99 -25.00
CA GLY A 71 -8.04 -49.09 -23.86
C GLY A 71 -8.74 -47.76 -24.14
N ASN A 72 -8.50 -47.15 -25.29
CA ASN A 72 -9.17 -45.92 -25.70
C ASN A 72 -10.68 -46.11 -25.98
N LEU A 73 -11.08 -47.25 -26.52
CA LEU A 73 -12.46 -47.60 -26.72
C LEU A 73 -13.22 -47.77 -25.38
N ILE A 74 -12.62 -48.51 -24.42
CA ILE A 74 -13.16 -48.69 -23.07
C ILE A 74 -13.30 -47.31 -22.39
N SER A 75 -12.28 -46.46 -22.49
CA SER A 75 -12.32 -45.10 -21.92
C SER A 75 -13.48 -44.25 -22.51
N ARG A 76 -13.76 -44.40 -23.82
CA ARG A 76 -14.88 -43.67 -24.47
C ARG A 76 -16.23 -44.23 -24.05
N ILE A 77 -16.39 -45.58 -23.95
CA ILE A 77 -17.63 -46.23 -23.49
C ILE A 77 -17.90 -45.82 -22.05
N LEU A 78 -16.92 -45.89 -21.17
CA LEU A 78 -17.05 -45.46 -19.78
C LEU A 78 -17.40 -43.98 -19.68
N GLY A 79 -16.74 -43.13 -20.49
CA GLY A 79 -17.06 -41.71 -20.58
C GLY A 79 -18.50 -41.44 -21.01
N ALA A 80 -18.98 -42.16 -22.01
CA ALA A 80 -20.36 -42.06 -22.50
C ALA A 80 -21.37 -42.49 -21.42
N LEU A 81 -21.12 -43.64 -20.77
CA LEU A 81 -21.97 -44.14 -19.69
C LEU A 81 -22.13 -43.12 -18.57
N MET A 82 -21.02 -42.56 -18.07
CA MET A 82 -21.05 -41.59 -17.01
C MET A 82 -21.75 -40.29 -17.40
N ARG A 83 -21.54 -39.83 -18.64
CA ARG A 83 -22.25 -38.63 -19.12
C ARG A 83 -23.75 -38.87 -19.28
N VAL A 84 -24.16 -40.02 -19.81
CA VAL A 84 -25.56 -40.37 -19.91
C VAL A 84 -26.20 -40.43 -18.52
N THR A 85 -25.54 -41.02 -17.53
CA THR A 85 -26.03 -41.09 -16.15
C THR A 85 -26.26 -39.70 -15.55
N ILE A 86 -25.27 -38.78 -15.73
CA ILE A 86 -25.36 -37.41 -15.24
C ILE A 86 -26.49 -36.63 -15.97
N ILE A 87 -26.60 -36.79 -17.28
CA ILE A 87 -27.68 -36.16 -18.10
C ILE A 87 -29.05 -36.71 -17.62
N ALA A 88 -29.18 -38.02 -17.44
CA ALA A 88 -30.44 -38.63 -16.97
C ALA A 88 -30.84 -38.09 -15.58
N ALA A 89 -29.90 -38.05 -14.64
CA ALA A 89 -30.12 -37.48 -13.31
C ALA A 89 -30.52 -35.97 -13.39
N GLY A 90 -29.84 -35.20 -14.26
CA GLY A 90 -30.15 -33.79 -14.50
C GLY A 90 -31.53 -33.57 -15.11
N LEU A 91 -31.93 -34.35 -16.08
CA LEU A 91 -33.25 -34.32 -16.68
C LEU A 91 -34.36 -34.73 -15.71
N PHE A 92 -34.11 -35.79 -14.92
CA PHE A 92 -35.07 -36.20 -13.88
C PHE A 92 -35.27 -35.09 -12.83
N SER A 93 -34.16 -34.50 -12.35
CA SER A 93 -34.22 -33.34 -11.45
C SER A 93 -34.94 -32.17 -12.09
N GLN A 94 -34.75 -31.95 -13.39
CA GLN A 94 -35.42 -30.86 -14.13
C GLN A 94 -36.94 -31.02 -14.15
N VAL A 95 -37.41 -32.23 -14.37
CA VAL A 95 -38.86 -32.56 -14.35
C VAL A 95 -39.46 -32.34 -12.95
N LEU A 96 -38.76 -32.79 -11.91
CA LEU A 96 -39.20 -32.54 -10.53
C LEU A 96 -39.26 -31.04 -10.19
N LEU A 97 -38.22 -30.29 -10.53
CA LEU A 97 -38.16 -28.86 -10.28
C LEU A 97 -39.24 -28.11 -11.12
N PHE A 98 -39.54 -28.60 -12.33
CA PHE A 98 -40.59 -28.02 -13.18
C PHE A 98 -41.95 -28.18 -12.54
N ALA A 99 -42.26 -29.36 -11.98
CA ALA A 99 -43.50 -29.61 -11.26
C ALA A 99 -43.60 -28.90 -9.92
N LEU A 100 -42.51 -28.71 -9.23
CA LEU A 100 -42.47 -28.04 -7.92
C LEU A 100 -42.85 -26.58 -7.99
N GLY A 101 -42.55 -25.83 -9.06
CA GLY A 101 -42.83 -24.40 -9.17
C GLY A 101 -44.31 -24.07 -9.13
N PRO A 102 -45.16 -24.69 -10.00
CA PRO A 102 -46.61 -24.48 -9.94
C PRO A 102 -47.21 -24.91 -8.59
N PHE A 103 -46.64 -25.99 -7.98
CA PHE A 103 -47.07 -26.44 -6.66
C PHE A 103 -46.83 -25.39 -5.57
N VAL A 104 -45.62 -24.81 -5.55
CA VAL A 104 -45.26 -23.72 -4.60
C VAL A 104 -46.14 -22.50 -4.80
N LEU A 105 -46.45 -22.14 -6.04
CA LEU A 105 -47.38 -21.03 -6.34
C LEU A 105 -48.81 -21.34 -5.91
N ALA A 106 -49.31 -22.54 -6.15
CA ALA A 106 -50.61 -22.95 -5.69
C ALA A 106 -50.70 -22.93 -4.13
N LEU A 107 -49.64 -23.41 -3.48
CA LEU A 107 -49.52 -23.33 -2.03
C LEU A 107 -49.48 -21.87 -1.52
N TRP A 108 -48.79 -20.97 -2.20
CA TRP A 108 -48.75 -19.53 -1.84
C TRP A 108 -50.13 -18.93 -1.88
N PHE A 109 -50.91 -19.13 -2.96
CA PHE A 109 -52.25 -18.57 -3.10
C PHE A 109 -53.24 -19.23 -2.17
N SER A 110 -53.11 -20.52 -1.87
CA SER A 110 -54.00 -21.23 -0.91
C SER A 110 -53.62 -20.99 0.55
N PHE A 111 -52.45 -20.42 0.82
CA PHE A 111 -51.92 -20.23 2.18
C PHE A 111 -52.87 -19.51 3.16
N PRO A 112 -53.54 -18.40 2.85
CA PRO A 112 -54.51 -17.77 3.74
C PRO A 112 -55.71 -18.66 4.05
N ALA A 113 -56.17 -19.41 3.05
CA ALA A 113 -57.25 -20.36 3.24
C ALA A 113 -56.86 -21.54 4.14
N ILE A 114 -55.62 -22.06 3.97
CA ILE A 114 -55.06 -23.13 4.83
C ILE A 114 -54.95 -22.63 6.28
N VAL A 115 -54.42 -21.43 6.49
CA VAL A 115 -54.31 -20.84 7.85
C VAL A 115 -55.67 -20.65 8.50
N PHE A 116 -56.63 -20.18 7.71
CA PHE A 116 -58.01 -19.94 8.19
C PHE A 116 -58.73 -21.27 8.52
N LEU A 117 -58.61 -22.28 7.66
CA LEU A 117 -59.18 -23.60 7.87
C LEU A 117 -58.55 -24.31 9.06
N SER A 118 -57.19 -24.26 9.19
CA SER A 118 -56.47 -24.84 10.36
C SER A 118 -56.90 -24.18 11.68
N PHE A 119 -57.13 -22.85 11.66
CA PHE A 119 -57.67 -22.12 12.78
C PHE A 119 -59.06 -22.54 13.17
N LEU A 120 -59.98 -22.67 12.17
CA LEU A 120 -61.38 -23.14 12.41
C LEU A 120 -61.38 -24.57 12.94
N GLN A 121 -60.55 -25.45 12.37
CA GLN A 121 -60.46 -26.82 12.80
C GLN A 121 -59.89 -26.93 14.22
N GLY A 122 -58.90 -26.07 14.56
CA GLY A 122 -58.35 -25.96 15.89
C GLY A 122 -59.41 -25.62 16.95
N PHE A 123 -60.32 -24.72 16.63
CA PHE A 123 -61.48 -24.38 17.50
C PHE A 123 -62.49 -25.53 17.63
N ARG A 124 -62.78 -26.26 16.51
CA ARG A 124 -63.71 -27.39 16.50
C ARG A 124 -63.18 -28.59 17.33
N THR A 125 -61.88 -28.75 17.41
CA THR A 125 -61.25 -29.86 18.12
C THR A 125 -60.83 -29.54 19.56
N LEU A 126 -61.14 -28.37 20.10
CA LEU A 126 -60.98 -28.05 21.51
C LEU A 126 -61.98 -28.87 22.33
N PRO A 127 -61.58 -29.37 23.55
CA PRO A 127 -60.31 -29.14 24.29
C PRO A 127 -59.17 -30.17 24.00
N ALA A 128 -59.23 -30.95 22.96
CA ALA A 128 -58.21 -31.95 22.67
C ALA A 128 -56.83 -31.28 22.35
N LEU A 129 -55.76 -31.94 22.71
CA LEU A 129 -54.38 -31.46 22.46
C LEU A 129 -54.14 -31.08 20.99
N GLN A 130 -54.73 -31.81 20.06
CA GLN A 130 -54.68 -31.50 18.64
C GLN A 130 -55.24 -30.10 18.30
N GLY A 131 -56.30 -29.66 18.97
CA GLY A 131 -56.90 -28.35 18.78
C GLY A 131 -55.92 -27.21 19.18
N TYR A 132 -55.30 -27.35 20.32
CA TYR A 132 -54.28 -26.37 20.77
C TYR A 132 -53.09 -26.34 19.83
N LEU A 133 -52.59 -27.48 19.39
CA LEU A 133 -51.47 -27.56 18.44
C LEU A 133 -51.80 -26.88 17.09
N LEU A 134 -52.99 -27.06 16.56
CA LEU A 134 -53.44 -26.40 15.32
C LEU A 134 -53.58 -24.87 15.47
N LEU A 135 -54.11 -24.40 16.61
CA LEU A 135 -54.23 -22.99 16.89
C LEU A 135 -52.85 -22.33 17.02
N VAL A 136 -51.94 -22.96 17.75
CA VAL A 136 -50.57 -22.48 17.91
C VAL A 136 -49.85 -22.47 16.57
N ALA A 137 -50.00 -23.53 15.76
CA ALA A 137 -49.37 -23.59 14.42
C ALA A 137 -49.92 -22.50 13.50
N SER A 138 -51.25 -22.29 13.46
CA SER A 138 -51.86 -21.24 12.62
C SER A 138 -51.42 -19.85 13.05
N PHE A 139 -51.29 -19.60 14.38
CA PHE A 139 -50.78 -18.36 14.90
C PHE A 139 -49.33 -18.08 14.46
N PHE A 140 -48.42 -19.06 14.56
CA PHE A 140 -47.05 -18.94 14.11
C PHE A 140 -46.95 -18.72 12.60
N LEU A 141 -47.77 -19.40 11.80
CA LEU A 141 -47.84 -19.19 10.35
C LEU A 141 -48.31 -17.79 9.98
N LEU A 142 -49.31 -17.26 10.71
CA LEU A 142 -49.75 -15.87 10.53
C LEU A 142 -48.66 -14.87 10.91
N LEU A 143 -47.98 -15.08 12.05
CA LEU A 143 -46.87 -14.26 12.48
C LEU A 143 -45.74 -14.25 11.46
N TRP A 144 -45.41 -15.40 10.88
CA TRP A 144 -44.41 -15.52 9.83
C TRP A 144 -44.77 -14.70 8.59
N LEU A 145 -46.02 -14.79 8.12
CA LEU A 145 -46.51 -14.01 6.99
C LEU A 145 -46.46 -12.50 7.28
N VAL A 146 -46.90 -12.08 8.46
CA VAL A 146 -46.85 -10.68 8.90
C VAL A 146 -45.39 -10.20 8.97
N ARG A 147 -44.49 -11.00 9.48
CA ARG A 147 -43.05 -10.68 9.54
C ARG A 147 -42.46 -10.53 8.14
N LEU A 148 -42.77 -11.43 7.21
CA LEU A 148 -42.35 -11.31 5.81
C LEU A 148 -42.90 -10.03 5.16
N PHE A 149 -44.13 -9.71 5.38
CA PHE A 149 -44.77 -8.49 4.89
C PHE A 149 -44.09 -7.24 5.48
N LEU A 150 -43.94 -7.16 6.81
CA LEU A 150 -43.34 -6.02 7.50
C LEU A 150 -41.91 -5.77 7.02
N ARG A 151 -41.12 -6.86 6.81
CA ARG A 151 -39.77 -6.77 6.27
C ARG A 151 -39.74 -6.16 4.87
N ASN A 152 -40.66 -6.56 4.00
CA ASN A 152 -40.73 -6.00 2.64
C ASN A 152 -41.34 -4.59 2.62
N TYR A 153 -42.31 -4.35 3.48
CA TYR A 153 -42.95 -3.03 3.62
C TYR A 153 -41.96 -1.99 4.14
N ALA A 154 -41.16 -2.33 5.17
CA ALA A 154 -40.11 -1.46 5.68
C ALA A 154 -39.06 -1.12 4.61
N ALA A 155 -38.71 -2.09 3.74
CA ALA A 155 -37.75 -1.89 2.65
C ALA A 155 -38.25 -1.00 1.50
N THR A 156 -39.57 -0.76 1.41
CA THR A 156 -40.21 0.05 0.35
C THR A 156 -40.75 1.38 0.85
N GLN A 157 -40.56 1.71 2.14
CA GLN A 157 -40.98 3.01 2.65
C GLN A 157 -40.17 4.12 1.95
N PRO A 158 -40.83 5.15 1.43
CA PRO A 158 -40.16 6.33 0.92
C PRO A 158 -39.37 7.01 2.07
N THR A 159 -38.39 7.82 1.69
CA THR A 159 -37.68 8.67 2.64
C THR A 159 -38.61 9.31 3.66
N PRO A 160 -38.26 9.34 4.94
CA PRO A 160 -39.09 9.92 5.99
C PRO A 160 -39.45 11.36 5.59
N LYS A 161 -40.75 11.68 5.56
CA LYS A 161 -41.18 13.07 5.32
C LYS A 161 -40.65 13.96 6.45
N ALA A 162 -39.74 14.82 6.12
CA ALA A 162 -39.14 15.82 7.00
C ALA A 162 -39.40 17.22 6.44
N LYS A 163 -39.54 18.20 7.29
CA LYS A 163 -39.75 19.59 6.90
C LYS A 163 -38.44 20.29 6.56
N ASN A 164 -37.39 19.89 7.22
CA ASN A 164 -36.02 20.40 7.04
C ASN A 164 -34.97 19.28 7.19
N LEU A 165 -33.71 19.59 6.87
CA LEU A 165 -32.61 18.65 6.93
C LEU A 165 -32.30 18.17 8.37
N ALA A 166 -32.43 19.04 9.38
CA ALA A 166 -32.24 18.67 10.78
C ALA A 166 -33.25 17.61 11.25
N GLU A 167 -34.53 17.79 10.94
CA GLU A 167 -35.58 16.79 11.22
C GLU A 167 -35.33 15.47 10.47
N PHE A 168 -34.83 15.56 9.23
CA PHE A 168 -34.45 14.39 8.43
C PHE A 168 -33.31 13.60 9.10
N ILE A 169 -32.23 14.26 9.49
CA ILE A 169 -31.06 13.64 10.14
C ILE A 169 -31.50 12.94 11.45
N ARG A 170 -32.35 13.58 12.27
CA ARG A 170 -32.86 12.96 13.50
C ARG A 170 -33.72 11.72 13.22
N LYS A 171 -34.57 11.74 12.20
CA LYS A 171 -35.41 10.61 11.81
C LYS A 171 -34.65 9.44 11.22
N THR A 172 -33.57 9.71 10.48
CA THR A 172 -32.75 8.70 9.79
C THR A 172 -31.51 8.28 10.59
N GLN A 173 -31.34 8.76 11.81
CA GLN A 173 -30.16 8.48 12.66
C GLN A 173 -29.85 6.97 12.73
N LYS A 174 -30.86 6.12 12.92
CA LYS A 174 -30.66 4.66 13.02
C LYS A 174 -30.32 4.03 11.67
N ASP A 175 -30.93 4.49 10.59
CA ASP A 175 -30.73 3.93 9.25
C ASP A 175 -29.34 4.27 8.70
N LEU A 176 -28.79 5.40 9.12
CA LEU A 176 -27.49 5.92 8.71
C LEU A 176 -26.43 5.81 9.84
N GLN A 177 -26.68 4.98 10.85
CA GLN A 177 -25.78 4.81 12.00
C GLN A 177 -24.35 4.42 11.57
N PHE A 178 -24.21 3.60 10.54
CA PHE A 178 -22.91 3.22 10.00
C PHE A 178 -22.13 4.44 9.49
N VAL A 179 -22.79 5.33 8.74
CA VAL A 179 -22.16 6.54 8.16
C VAL A 179 -21.66 7.46 9.28
N TRP A 180 -22.55 7.76 10.24
CA TRP A 180 -22.20 8.64 11.36
C TRP A 180 -21.08 8.08 12.24
N ALA A 181 -21.13 6.78 12.52
CA ALA A 181 -20.10 6.12 13.32
C ALA A 181 -18.74 6.13 12.61
N ARG A 182 -18.68 5.89 11.30
CA ARG A 182 -17.42 5.90 10.51
C ARG A 182 -16.78 7.27 10.46
N LEU A 183 -17.58 8.32 10.38
CA LEU A 183 -17.11 9.71 10.37
C LEU A 183 -16.90 10.30 11.78
N LEU A 184 -17.20 9.52 12.83
CA LEU A 184 -17.16 9.97 14.23
C LEU A 184 -18.07 11.20 14.50
N LEU A 185 -19.15 11.33 13.73
CA LEU A 185 -20.09 12.45 13.83
C LEU A 185 -21.30 12.09 14.70
N ASP A 186 -21.70 13.01 15.61
CA ASP A 186 -22.97 12.89 16.31
C ASP A 186 -24.10 13.54 15.51
N PRO A 187 -25.05 12.76 14.97
CA PRO A 187 -26.17 13.30 14.21
C PRO A 187 -27.04 14.28 15.02
N LYS A 188 -27.04 14.21 16.35
CA LYS A 188 -27.76 15.17 17.21
C LYS A 188 -27.08 16.52 17.22
N GLU A 189 -25.75 16.54 17.30
CA GLU A 189 -24.95 17.76 17.24
C GLU A 189 -25.11 18.46 15.89
N ILE A 190 -25.03 17.70 14.80
CA ILE A 190 -25.26 18.24 13.45
C ILE A 190 -26.65 18.87 13.35
N ALA A 191 -27.69 18.17 13.81
CA ALA A 191 -29.04 18.68 13.76
C ALA A 191 -29.24 19.94 14.60
N LEU A 192 -28.57 20.05 15.77
CA LEU A 192 -28.60 21.24 16.64
C LEU A 192 -27.92 22.45 15.98
N ARG A 193 -26.76 22.26 15.34
CA ARG A 193 -26.04 23.33 14.62
C ARG A 193 -26.86 23.85 13.43
N PHE A 194 -27.63 22.98 12.80
CA PHE A 194 -28.57 23.37 11.73
C PHE A 194 -29.76 24.20 12.23
N GLU A 195 -30.26 23.95 13.45
CA GLU A 195 -31.37 24.71 14.05
C GLU A 195 -30.95 26.10 14.54
N GLN A 196 -29.68 26.29 14.88
CA GLN A 196 -29.09 27.58 15.29
C GLN A 196 -28.73 28.50 14.11
N GLY A 197 -28.57 27.94 12.91
CA GLY A 197 -28.31 28.71 11.70
C GLY A 197 -29.63 29.12 11.02
N GLU A 198 -29.96 30.40 11.02
CA GLU A 198 -31.20 30.99 10.47
C GLU A 198 -31.38 30.91 8.94
N ILE A 199 -30.73 29.97 8.24
CA ILE A 199 -30.79 29.90 6.79
C ILE A 199 -31.64 28.69 6.37
N LEU A 200 -32.87 28.99 5.95
CA LEU A 200 -33.76 28.10 5.17
C LEU A 200 -33.13 27.88 3.78
N GLY A 201 -32.19 26.97 3.70
CA GLY A 201 -31.56 26.56 2.44
C GLY A 201 -32.47 25.68 1.58
N PRO A 202 -31.96 25.19 0.44
CA PRO A 202 -32.71 24.42 -0.57
C PRO A 202 -33.19 23.05 -0.09
N ALA A 203 -33.25 22.82 1.21
CA ALA A 203 -33.58 21.56 1.87
C ALA A 203 -34.88 20.91 1.38
N LYS A 204 -35.91 21.70 1.02
CA LYS A 204 -37.17 21.16 0.48
C LYS A 204 -37.02 20.60 -0.93
N GLU A 205 -36.20 21.22 -1.76
CA GLU A 205 -35.89 20.73 -3.11
C GLU A 205 -35.05 19.46 -3.08
N ILE A 206 -34.05 19.41 -2.22
CA ILE A 206 -33.19 18.26 -2.00
C ILE A 206 -34.01 17.06 -1.53
N LEU A 207 -34.88 17.25 -0.52
CA LEU A 207 -35.76 16.20 0.01
C LEU A 207 -36.78 15.70 -1.03
N GLY A 208 -37.16 16.55 -2.02
CA GLY A 208 -38.07 16.18 -3.11
C GLY A 208 -37.41 15.41 -4.25
N ARG A 209 -36.12 15.63 -4.50
CA ARG A 209 -35.34 14.98 -5.60
C ARG A 209 -34.69 13.66 -5.19
N ALA A 210 -34.37 13.49 -3.90
CA ALA A 210 -33.69 12.32 -3.42
C ALA A 210 -34.55 11.06 -3.45
N LYS A 211 -33.94 9.94 -3.83
CA LYS A 211 -34.59 8.62 -3.89
C LYS A 211 -34.56 7.90 -2.55
N ASP A 212 -33.39 7.92 -1.90
CA ASP A 212 -33.11 7.22 -0.65
C ASP A 212 -32.54 8.19 0.38
N ALA A 213 -32.42 7.73 1.64
CA ALA A 213 -31.87 8.53 2.73
C ALA A 213 -30.40 8.92 2.50
N GLU A 214 -29.65 8.04 1.85
CA GLU A 214 -28.26 8.26 1.47
C GLU A 214 -28.15 9.38 0.40
N ASP A 215 -29.04 9.37 -0.60
CA ASP A 215 -29.08 10.41 -1.66
C ASP A 215 -29.33 11.81 -1.08
N VAL A 216 -30.15 11.93 -0.02
CA VAL A 216 -30.39 13.20 0.66
C VAL A 216 -29.11 13.80 1.21
N LEU A 217 -28.27 12.98 1.89
CA LEU A 217 -27.00 13.44 2.46
C LEU A 217 -26.00 13.81 1.36
N VAL A 218 -25.93 13.04 0.28
CA VAL A 218 -25.03 13.34 -0.86
C VAL A 218 -25.42 14.65 -1.54
N LEU A 219 -26.71 14.85 -1.78
CA LEU A 219 -27.22 16.10 -2.38
C LEU A 219 -27.01 17.28 -1.43
N ALA A 220 -27.26 17.11 -0.12
CA ALA A 220 -27.01 18.14 0.88
C ALA A 220 -25.51 18.51 0.94
N ALA A 221 -24.61 17.52 0.90
CA ALA A 221 -23.18 17.78 0.89
C ALA A 221 -22.69 18.49 -0.37
N LYS A 222 -23.41 18.36 -1.50
CA LYS A 222 -23.08 19.03 -2.76
C LYS A 222 -23.69 20.43 -2.91
N GLU A 223 -24.94 20.59 -2.51
CA GLU A 223 -25.75 21.77 -2.85
C GLU A 223 -25.98 22.71 -1.66
N ASP A 224 -25.85 22.23 -0.41
CA ASP A 224 -26.10 23.04 0.80
C ASP A 224 -24.80 23.55 1.43
N ILE A 225 -24.51 24.82 1.22
CA ILE A 225 -23.29 25.49 1.74
C ILE A 225 -23.26 25.45 3.28
N THR A 226 -24.43 25.50 3.93
CA THR A 226 -24.51 25.45 5.41
C THR A 226 -24.09 24.08 5.92
N PHE A 227 -24.57 23.02 5.24
CA PHE A 227 -24.18 21.65 5.57
C PHE A 227 -22.70 21.41 5.36
N GLN A 228 -22.15 21.93 4.26
CA GLN A 228 -20.70 21.87 4.00
C GLN A 228 -19.88 22.54 5.11
N LYS A 229 -20.30 23.74 5.54
CA LYS A 229 -19.62 24.42 6.67
C LYS A 229 -19.67 23.62 7.96
N VAL A 230 -20.83 23.07 8.31
CA VAL A 230 -20.97 22.25 9.51
C VAL A 230 -20.09 20.99 9.45
N LEU A 231 -19.98 20.36 8.28
CA LEU A 231 -19.08 19.21 8.09
C LEU A 231 -17.62 19.61 8.27
N ILE A 232 -17.18 20.73 7.68
CA ILE A 232 -15.81 21.24 7.81
C ILE A 232 -15.49 21.59 9.25
N ASP A 233 -16.40 22.27 9.97
CA ASP A 233 -16.24 22.60 11.39
C ASP A 233 -16.11 21.36 12.29
N LEU A 234 -16.65 20.22 11.84
CA LEU A 234 -16.53 18.91 12.50
C LEU A 234 -15.35 18.08 11.97
N GLY A 235 -14.48 18.66 11.14
CA GLY A 235 -13.29 18.00 10.62
C GLY A 235 -13.54 16.96 9.54
N THR A 236 -14.68 17.06 8.82
CA THR A 236 -15.07 16.13 7.75
C THR A 236 -15.36 16.88 6.46
N SER A 237 -14.89 16.39 5.31
CA SER A 237 -15.20 16.98 4.02
C SER A 237 -16.46 16.38 3.39
N SER A 238 -17.06 17.10 2.42
CA SER A 238 -18.16 16.57 1.62
C SER A 238 -17.74 15.31 0.84
N LYS A 239 -16.48 15.24 0.39
CA LYS A 239 -15.92 14.06 -0.30
C LYS A 239 -15.90 12.84 0.62
N ASP A 240 -15.51 13.01 1.90
CA ASP A 240 -15.47 11.93 2.88
C ASP A 240 -16.85 11.33 3.13
N LEU A 241 -17.85 12.20 3.26
CA LEU A 241 -19.24 11.77 3.42
C LEU A 241 -19.73 10.97 2.20
N GLU A 242 -19.43 11.43 0.99
CA GLU A 242 -19.78 10.71 -0.25
C GLU A 242 -19.12 9.33 -0.32
N GLN A 243 -17.84 9.24 0.03
CA GLN A 243 -17.09 7.98 0.03
C GLN A 243 -17.67 6.99 1.07
N VAL A 244 -17.93 7.42 2.29
CA VAL A 244 -18.54 6.57 3.32
C VAL A 244 -19.95 6.13 2.94
N ILE A 245 -20.75 6.99 2.30
CA ILE A 245 -22.07 6.62 1.77
C ILE A 245 -21.94 5.58 0.65
N SER A 246 -20.99 5.75 -0.27
CA SER A 246 -20.70 4.77 -1.32
C SER A 246 -20.33 3.41 -0.72
N TRP A 247 -19.46 3.40 0.27
CA TRP A 247 -19.11 2.20 1.03
C TRP A 247 -20.33 1.55 1.70
N PHE A 248 -21.16 2.34 2.39
CA PHE A 248 -22.39 1.86 3.01
C PHE A 248 -23.37 1.25 1.99
N GLN A 249 -23.58 1.91 0.86
CA GLN A 249 -24.41 1.40 -0.24
C GLN A 249 -23.87 0.09 -0.80
N PHE A 250 -22.55 -0.02 -0.96
CA PHE A 250 -21.91 -1.26 -1.39
C PHE A 250 -22.20 -2.40 -0.41
N LEU A 251 -22.01 -2.18 0.89
CA LEU A 251 -22.31 -3.16 1.93
C LEU A 251 -23.78 -3.59 1.95
N LYS A 252 -24.68 -2.62 1.85
CA LYS A 252 -26.13 -2.85 1.78
C LYS A 252 -26.50 -3.73 0.58
N ARG A 253 -25.87 -3.47 -0.59
CA ARG A 253 -26.03 -4.31 -1.79
C ARG A 253 -25.48 -5.71 -1.58
N GLN A 254 -24.33 -5.85 -0.94
CA GLN A 254 -23.73 -7.14 -0.63
C GLN A 254 -24.63 -7.97 0.30
N ILE A 255 -25.11 -7.41 1.39
CA ILE A 255 -26.03 -8.08 2.34
C ILE A 255 -27.31 -8.50 1.62
N LYS A 256 -27.91 -7.61 0.81
CA LYS A 256 -29.09 -7.93 0.02
C LYS A 256 -28.84 -9.05 -0.98
N ASN A 257 -27.70 -9.02 -1.68
CA ASN A 257 -27.32 -10.07 -2.62
C ASN A 257 -27.10 -11.42 -1.92
N GLN A 258 -26.47 -11.43 -0.75
CA GLN A 258 -26.27 -12.66 0.02
C GLN A 258 -27.59 -13.25 0.54
N ALA A 259 -28.52 -12.40 0.95
CA ALA A 259 -29.84 -12.83 1.43
C ALA A 259 -30.68 -13.50 0.33
N GLN A 260 -30.47 -13.17 -0.93
CA GLN A 260 -31.19 -13.72 -2.08
C GLN A 260 -30.49 -14.94 -2.66
N TRP A 261 -30.48 -16.06 -1.91
CA TRP A 261 -29.81 -17.31 -2.28
C TRP A 261 -30.26 -17.88 -3.64
N TRP A 262 -31.49 -17.58 -4.11
CA TRP A 262 -32.06 -18.05 -5.37
C TRP A 262 -31.65 -17.26 -6.61
N THR A 263 -30.80 -16.24 -6.47
CA THR A 263 -30.29 -15.50 -7.62
C THR A 263 -29.29 -16.32 -8.42
N LYS A 264 -29.19 -16.10 -9.73
CA LYS A 264 -28.25 -16.82 -10.61
C LYS A 264 -26.81 -16.75 -10.08
N ARG A 265 -26.38 -15.58 -9.57
CA ARG A 265 -25.06 -15.37 -9.01
C ARG A 265 -24.79 -16.27 -7.80
N ASN A 266 -25.75 -16.37 -6.87
CA ASN A 266 -25.59 -17.18 -5.66
C ASN A 266 -25.68 -18.67 -5.96
N LEU A 267 -26.55 -19.09 -6.86
CA LEU A 267 -26.65 -20.48 -7.30
C LEU A 267 -25.34 -20.96 -7.97
N ARG A 268 -24.73 -20.13 -8.82
CA ARG A 268 -23.42 -20.44 -9.46
C ARG A 268 -22.28 -20.71 -8.47
N ARG A 269 -22.35 -20.17 -7.24
CA ARG A 269 -21.36 -20.46 -6.18
C ARG A 269 -21.25 -21.97 -5.83
N GLN A 270 -22.32 -22.75 -6.11
CA GLN A 270 -22.30 -24.21 -5.91
C GLN A 270 -21.40 -24.94 -6.93
N GLY A 271 -21.03 -24.26 -8.03
CA GLY A 271 -20.23 -24.86 -9.11
C GLY A 271 -21.05 -25.73 -10.04
N THR A 272 -20.38 -26.58 -10.84
CA THR A 272 -20.99 -27.45 -11.83
C THR A 272 -20.54 -28.89 -11.66
N LEU A 273 -21.44 -29.78 -11.25
CA LEU A 273 -21.13 -31.22 -11.05
C LEU A 273 -20.69 -31.88 -12.36
N GLY A 274 -21.43 -31.64 -13.44
CA GLY A 274 -21.16 -32.29 -14.73
C GLY A 274 -19.78 -31.98 -15.29
N ARG A 275 -19.31 -30.75 -15.17
CA ARG A 275 -17.96 -30.34 -15.63
C ARG A 275 -16.85 -30.88 -14.73
N GLN A 276 -17.06 -30.90 -13.43
CA GLN A 276 -16.08 -31.46 -12.48
C GLN A 276 -15.84 -32.96 -12.73
N TRP A 277 -16.87 -33.70 -13.02
CA TRP A 277 -16.77 -35.17 -13.27
C TRP A 277 -16.22 -35.51 -14.65
N THR A 278 -16.33 -34.60 -15.60
CA THR A 278 -15.84 -34.81 -16.99
C THR A 278 -14.55 -34.05 -17.31
N SER A 279 -14.01 -33.27 -16.34
CA SER A 279 -12.69 -32.67 -16.47
C SER A 279 -11.57 -33.69 -16.56
N GLY A 280 -10.46 -33.29 -17.17
CA GLY A 280 -9.27 -34.14 -17.27
C GLY A 280 -8.74 -34.54 -15.90
N PHE A 281 -8.05 -35.67 -15.86
CA PHE A 281 -7.39 -36.20 -14.67
C PHE A 281 -5.96 -35.65 -14.63
N SER A 282 -5.59 -35.04 -13.53
CA SER A 282 -4.32 -34.34 -13.34
C SER A 282 -3.66 -34.68 -11.99
N PRO A 283 -3.40 -36.02 -11.72
CA PRO A 283 -2.94 -36.48 -10.41
C PRO A 283 -1.55 -35.91 -10.08
N LEU A 284 -0.65 -35.90 -11.05
CA LEU A 284 0.71 -35.45 -10.83
C LEU A 284 0.74 -33.90 -10.65
N LEU A 285 -0.04 -33.16 -11.43
CA LEU A 285 -0.20 -31.73 -11.22
C LEU A 285 -0.79 -31.43 -9.82
N ASP A 286 -1.82 -32.17 -9.41
CA ASP A 286 -2.50 -31.94 -8.10
C ASP A 286 -1.55 -32.23 -6.91
N GLU A 287 -0.51 -33.05 -7.09
CA GLU A 287 0.53 -33.30 -6.07
C GLU A 287 1.49 -32.11 -5.87
N PHE A 288 1.82 -31.40 -6.96
CA PHE A 288 2.80 -30.31 -6.97
C PHE A 288 2.16 -28.94 -7.19
N SER A 289 0.88 -28.81 -6.89
CA SER A 289 0.17 -27.56 -7.17
C SER A 289 -0.83 -27.19 -6.09
N SER A 290 -1.22 -25.94 -6.12
CA SER A 290 -2.26 -25.33 -5.28
C SER A 290 -3.43 -24.89 -6.15
N ASP A 291 -4.64 -25.38 -5.89
CA ASP A 291 -5.84 -24.99 -6.64
C ASP A 291 -6.41 -23.67 -6.11
N VAL A 292 -6.10 -22.58 -6.79
CA VAL A 292 -6.57 -21.22 -6.47
C VAL A 292 -8.10 -21.13 -6.53
N THR A 293 -8.72 -21.85 -7.46
CA THR A 293 -10.20 -21.88 -7.59
C THR A 293 -10.85 -22.48 -6.34
N GLN A 294 -10.26 -23.54 -5.77
CA GLN A 294 -10.73 -24.11 -4.52
C GLN A 294 -10.47 -23.21 -3.32
N GLN A 295 -9.32 -22.53 -3.27
CA GLN A 295 -9.02 -21.57 -2.20
C GLN A 295 -10.04 -20.43 -2.18
N VAL A 296 -10.33 -19.82 -3.32
CA VAL A 296 -11.35 -18.77 -3.46
C VAL A 296 -12.73 -19.27 -3.03
N ARG A 297 -13.07 -20.51 -3.34
CA ARG A 297 -14.33 -21.13 -2.91
C ARG A 297 -14.43 -21.28 -1.39
N ARG A 298 -13.30 -21.59 -0.71
CA ARG A 298 -13.25 -21.77 0.76
C ARG A 298 -13.20 -20.45 1.52
N GLN A 299 -12.44 -19.48 1.01
CA GLN A 299 -12.25 -18.18 1.65
C GLN A 299 -13.44 -17.23 1.49
N GLY A 300 -14.36 -17.52 0.57
CA GLY A 300 -15.48 -16.66 0.22
C GLY A 300 -15.21 -15.88 -1.07
N PHE A 301 -16.30 -15.37 -1.66
CA PHE A 301 -16.26 -14.70 -2.97
C PHE A 301 -16.08 -13.19 -2.79
N PHE A 302 -14.95 -12.77 -2.24
CA PHE A 302 -14.62 -11.35 -2.18
C PHE A 302 -14.32 -10.85 -3.59
N GLN A 303 -14.94 -9.74 -3.96
CA GLN A 303 -14.69 -9.08 -5.24
C GLN A 303 -13.44 -8.24 -5.11
N LEU A 304 -12.53 -8.35 -6.07
CA LEU A 304 -11.35 -7.49 -6.14
C LEU A 304 -11.76 -6.04 -6.43
N VAL A 305 -11.16 -5.13 -5.71
CA VAL A 305 -11.22 -3.68 -5.96
C VAL A 305 -9.95 -3.27 -6.70
N GLY A 306 -10.10 -2.39 -7.68
CA GLY A 306 -9.00 -1.97 -8.55
C GLY A 306 -8.63 -3.00 -9.64
N HIS A 307 -7.60 -2.71 -10.42
CA HIS A 307 -7.03 -3.55 -11.49
C HIS A 307 -8.04 -4.13 -12.51
N GLN A 308 -9.16 -3.43 -12.73
CA GLN A 308 -10.21 -3.93 -13.63
C GLN A 308 -9.76 -3.97 -15.10
N GLN A 309 -8.83 -3.09 -15.50
CA GLN A 309 -8.28 -3.05 -16.85
C GLN A 309 -7.34 -4.23 -17.08
N GLU A 310 -6.48 -4.52 -16.13
CA GLU A 310 -5.51 -5.61 -16.14
C GLU A 310 -6.23 -6.97 -16.18
N ILE A 311 -7.30 -7.14 -15.37
CA ILE A 311 -8.11 -8.36 -15.39
C ILE A 311 -8.76 -8.55 -16.77
N ARG A 312 -9.35 -7.50 -17.36
CA ARG A 312 -9.93 -7.57 -18.71
C ARG A 312 -8.89 -7.86 -19.78
N ALA A 313 -7.68 -7.31 -19.64
CA ALA A 313 -6.57 -7.61 -20.55
C ALA A 313 -6.16 -9.08 -20.42
N LEU A 314 -6.02 -9.58 -19.20
CA LEU A 314 -5.71 -10.97 -18.90
C LEU A 314 -6.78 -11.93 -19.47
N GLU A 315 -8.07 -11.65 -19.26
CA GLU A 315 -9.18 -12.43 -19.81
C GLU A 315 -9.12 -12.47 -21.35
N ARG A 316 -8.84 -11.33 -22.01
CA ARG A 316 -8.74 -11.28 -23.48
C ARG A 316 -7.55 -12.08 -24.02
N ILE A 317 -6.40 -12.02 -23.33
CA ILE A 317 -5.21 -12.79 -23.75
C ILE A 317 -5.51 -14.29 -23.64
N LEU A 318 -6.01 -14.74 -22.49
CA LEU A 318 -6.28 -16.16 -22.22
C LEU A 318 -7.40 -16.75 -23.08
N ALA A 319 -8.28 -15.91 -23.62
CA ALA A 319 -9.38 -16.32 -24.51
C ALA A 319 -8.98 -16.42 -26.02
N LYS A 320 -7.72 -16.08 -26.37
CA LYS A 320 -7.25 -16.22 -27.76
C LYS A 320 -7.16 -17.68 -28.18
N ASP A 321 -7.34 -17.94 -29.46
CA ASP A 321 -7.17 -19.28 -30.06
C ASP A 321 -5.68 -19.67 -30.20
N GLN A 322 -4.78 -18.68 -30.30
CA GLN A 322 -3.32 -18.85 -30.37
C GLN A 322 -2.65 -17.82 -29.47
N ASN A 323 -1.49 -18.14 -28.93
CA ASN A 323 -0.73 -17.27 -28.01
C ASN A 323 -1.59 -16.80 -26.84
N ASN A 324 -2.28 -17.76 -26.21
CA ASN A 324 -3.16 -17.52 -25.05
C ASN A 324 -2.39 -17.57 -23.70
N ASN A 325 -1.15 -17.07 -23.72
CA ASN A 325 -0.27 -17.04 -22.56
C ASN A 325 -0.05 -15.60 -22.11
N ALA A 326 -0.22 -15.34 -20.82
CA ALA A 326 -0.08 -14.02 -20.23
C ALA A 326 1.15 -13.95 -19.32
N LEU A 327 1.93 -12.87 -19.46
CA LEU A 327 3.01 -12.48 -18.57
C LEU A 327 2.55 -11.25 -17.76
N VAL A 328 2.20 -11.45 -16.50
CA VAL A 328 1.79 -10.39 -15.59
C VAL A 328 3.02 -9.82 -14.90
N ILE A 329 3.28 -8.53 -15.12
CA ILE A 329 4.48 -7.84 -14.68
C ILE A 329 4.09 -6.82 -13.61
N GLY A 330 4.75 -6.85 -12.47
CA GLY A 330 4.51 -5.88 -11.42
C GLY A 330 5.33 -6.14 -10.16
N GLU A 331 5.56 -5.11 -9.39
CA GLU A 331 6.34 -5.21 -8.15
C GLU A 331 5.63 -6.06 -7.08
N PRO A 332 6.39 -6.70 -6.18
CA PRO A 332 5.81 -7.46 -5.06
C PRO A 332 4.92 -6.58 -4.18
N GLY A 333 3.66 -6.99 -4.03
CA GLY A 333 2.68 -6.22 -3.23
C GLY A 333 1.74 -5.33 -4.03
N ILE A 334 1.91 -5.19 -5.35
CA ILE A 334 1.02 -4.42 -6.22
C ILE A 334 -0.36 -5.08 -6.42
N GLY A 335 -0.48 -6.38 -6.16
CA GLY A 335 -1.75 -7.11 -6.30
C GLY A 335 -1.75 -8.19 -7.39
N ARG A 336 -0.59 -8.66 -7.89
CA ARG A 336 -0.50 -9.75 -8.89
C ARG A 336 -1.39 -10.95 -8.54
N TRP A 337 -1.27 -11.45 -7.32
CA TRP A 337 -2.08 -12.57 -6.81
C TRP A 337 -3.56 -12.24 -6.66
N ALA A 338 -3.90 -10.99 -6.39
CA ALA A 338 -5.28 -10.58 -6.32
C ALA A 338 -5.98 -10.65 -7.69
N VAL A 339 -5.26 -10.30 -8.77
CA VAL A 339 -5.75 -10.44 -10.17
C VAL A 339 -5.95 -11.90 -10.53
N VAL A 340 -5.03 -12.80 -10.17
CA VAL A 340 -5.17 -14.26 -10.38
C VAL A 340 -6.35 -14.82 -9.60
N SER A 341 -6.52 -14.41 -8.34
CA SER A 341 -7.64 -14.85 -7.50
C SER A 341 -8.98 -14.35 -8.04
N GLU A 342 -9.03 -13.13 -8.58
CA GLU A 342 -10.24 -12.59 -9.23
C GLU A 342 -10.56 -13.32 -10.54
N LEU A 343 -9.55 -13.65 -11.35
CA LEU A 343 -9.74 -14.50 -12.52
C LEU A 343 -10.33 -15.85 -12.12
N ALA A 344 -9.80 -16.50 -11.08
CA ALA A 344 -10.32 -17.75 -10.55
C ALA A 344 -11.77 -17.63 -10.06
N ARG A 345 -12.09 -16.53 -9.35
CA ARG A 345 -13.43 -16.22 -8.88
C ARG A 345 -14.43 -16.04 -10.05
N ARG A 346 -14.04 -15.22 -11.03
CA ARG A 346 -14.89 -14.97 -12.21
C ARG A 346 -15.08 -16.23 -13.04
N SER A 347 -14.01 -17.00 -13.27
CA SER A 347 -14.10 -18.28 -13.97
C SER A 347 -15.03 -19.24 -13.24
N LEU A 348 -14.93 -19.39 -11.92
CA LEU A 348 -15.81 -20.25 -11.12
C LEU A 348 -17.28 -19.84 -11.19
N LEU A 349 -17.55 -18.53 -11.18
CA LEU A 349 -18.92 -17.99 -11.25
C LEU A 349 -19.48 -17.91 -12.69
N GLY A 350 -18.65 -18.23 -13.71
CA GLY A 350 -19.03 -18.07 -15.11
C GLY A 350 -19.26 -16.60 -15.48
N GLU A 351 -18.49 -15.68 -14.90
CA GLU A 351 -18.52 -14.25 -15.13
C GLU A 351 -17.38 -13.76 -16.05
N THR A 352 -16.57 -14.68 -16.62
CA THR A 352 -15.52 -14.43 -17.61
C THR A 352 -16.04 -14.58 -19.04
N LEU A 353 -15.10 -14.49 -20.00
CA LEU A 353 -15.41 -14.86 -21.39
C LEU A 353 -15.78 -16.34 -21.49
N PRO A 354 -16.65 -16.73 -22.47
CA PRO A 354 -17.19 -18.11 -22.55
C PRO A 354 -16.12 -19.22 -22.54
N GLU A 355 -14.97 -18.98 -23.16
CA GLU A 355 -13.84 -19.90 -23.29
C GLU A 355 -13.15 -20.16 -21.93
N LEU A 356 -13.22 -19.20 -21.01
CA LEU A 356 -12.58 -19.23 -19.69
C LEU A 356 -13.52 -19.67 -18.58
N ASN A 357 -14.82 -19.71 -18.84
CA ASN A 357 -15.81 -20.06 -17.82
C ASN A 357 -15.60 -21.48 -17.30
N TYR A 358 -15.58 -21.60 -15.97
CA TYR A 358 -15.45 -22.86 -15.22
C TYR A 358 -14.12 -23.59 -15.43
N LYS A 359 -13.07 -22.92 -15.92
CA LYS A 359 -11.71 -23.45 -15.89
C LYS A 359 -11.15 -23.40 -14.46
N ARG A 360 -10.30 -24.38 -14.13
CA ARG A 360 -9.53 -24.38 -12.88
C ARG A 360 -8.30 -23.49 -13.05
N VAL A 361 -8.07 -22.60 -12.12
CA VAL A 361 -6.83 -21.83 -12.02
C VAL A 361 -5.96 -22.51 -10.97
N VAL A 362 -4.80 -23.00 -11.41
CA VAL A 362 -3.93 -23.86 -10.61
C VAL A 362 -2.52 -23.31 -10.61
N GLU A 363 -1.98 -23.05 -9.44
CA GLU A 363 -0.60 -22.61 -9.24
C GLU A 363 0.33 -23.81 -9.17
N LEU A 364 1.34 -23.84 -10.03
CA LEU A 364 2.40 -24.85 -10.00
C LEU A 364 3.49 -24.41 -9.00
N ASP A 365 3.67 -25.21 -7.94
CA ASP A 365 4.73 -24.99 -6.95
C ASP A 365 6.03 -25.67 -7.40
N ILE A 366 6.78 -24.95 -8.22
CA ILE A 366 8.07 -25.43 -8.74
C ILE A 366 9.07 -25.68 -7.59
N PRO A 367 9.23 -24.83 -6.58
CA PRO A 367 10.07 -25.11 -5.42
C PRO A 367 9.78 -26.43 -4.74
N VAL A 368 8.51 -26.78 -4.51
CA VAL A 368 8.12 -28.08 -3.92
C VAL A 368 8.52 -29.24 -4.84
N LEU A 369 8.29 -29.13 -6.15
CA LEU A 369 8.70 -30.13 -7.13
C LEU A 369 10.23 -30.33 -7.09
N LEU A 370 10.99 -29.24 -7.02
CA LEU A 370 12.46 -29.28 -6.98
C LEU A 370 13.00 -29.92 -5.70
N SER A 371 12.33 -29.75 -4.58
CA SER A 371 12.73 -30.36 -3.31
C SER A 371 12.53 -31.87 -3.27
N ARG A 372 11.51 -32.38 -3.99
CA ARG A 372 11.17 -33.82 -4.01
C ARG A 372 11.89 -34.62 -5.09
N VAL A 373 12.33 -33.96 -6.17
CA VAL A 373 12.96 -34.63 -7.31
C VAL A 373 14.43 -34.25 -7.39
N SER A 374 15.33 -35.16 -7.06
CA SER A 374 16.78 -34.87 -6.90
C SER A 374 17.54 -34.76 -8.22
N SER A 375 17.18 -35.54 -9.26
CA SER A 375 17.89 -35.61 -10.55
C SER A 375 17.33 -34.61 -11.58
N SER A 376 18.20 -33.90 -12.32
CA SER A 376 17.77 -32.94 -13.36
C SER A 376 16.95 -33.62 -14.47
N GLY A 377 17.36 -34.78 -14.96
CA GLY A 377 16.60 -35.52 -15.98
C GLY A 377 15.24 -36.00 -15.50
N GLN A 378 15.11 -36.39 -14.20
CA GLN A 378 13.82 -36.72 -13.64
C GLN A 378 12.92 -35.50 -13.50
N ARG A 379 13.48 -34.32 -13.14
CA ARG A 379 12.73 -33.04 -13.05
C ARG A 379 12.12 -32.67 -14.40
N GLU A 380 12.91 -32.77 -15.47
CA GLU A 380 12.43 -32.49 -16.85
C GLU A 380 11.32 -33.48 -17.26
N ALA A 381 11.46 -34.74 -16.93
CA ALA A 381 10.43 -35.76 -17.22
C ALA A 381 9.13 -35.48 -16.46
N VAL A 382 9.21 -35.17 -15.16
CA VAL A 382 8.04 -34.84 -14.31
C VAL A 382 7.36 -33.57 -14.80
N LEU A 383 8.11 -32.51 -15.12
CA LEU A 383 7.55 -31.26 -15.67
C LEU A 383 6.86 -31.50 -17.02
N SER A 384 7.49 -32.26 -17.92
CA SER A 384 6.90 -32.61 -19.20
C SER A 384 5.59 -33.40 -19.01
N GLN A 385 5.54 -34.29 -18.03
CA GLN A 385 4.33 -35.04 -17.71
C GLN A 385 3.24 -34.16 -17.13
N ILE A 386 3.58 -33.24 -16.21
CA ILE A 386 2.64 -32.24 -15.66
C ILE A 386 2.06 -31.37 -16.78
N PHE A 387 2.90 -30.83 -17.66
CA PHE A 387 2.44 -30.00 -18.78
C PHE A 387 1.56 -30.81 -19.75
N GLN A 388 1.88 -32.08 -19.97
CA GLN A 388 1.03 -32.96 -20.77
C GLN A 388 -0.34 -33.22 -20.09
N GLU A 389 -0.38 -33.35 -18.75
CA GLU A 389 -1.64 -33.45 -18.00
C GLU A 389 -2.48 -32.18 -18.16
N VAL A 390 -1.88 -30.99 -18.05
CA VAL A 390 -2.54 -29.70 -18.24
C VAL A 390 -3.16 -29.60 -19.63
N MET A 391 -2.38 -29.94 -20.66
CA MET A 391 -2.81 -29.89 -22.06
C MET A 391 -3.97 -30.89 -22.32
N ASN A 392 -3.86 -32.10 -21.81
CA ASN A 392 -4.88 -33.13 -21.95
C ASN A 392 -6.16 -32.76 -21.18
N ALA A 393 -6.05 -32.18 -19.99
CA ALA A 393 -7.19 -31.76 -19.19
C ALA A 393 -7.98 -30.64 -19.89
N GLY A 394 -7.33 -29.65 -20.51
CA GLY A 394 -7.92 -28.60 -21.36
C GLY A 394 -8.85 -27.64 -20.63
N ASN A 395 -9.06 -27.81 -19.31
CA ASN A 395 -9.88 -26.94 -18.45
C ASN A 395 -9.04 -26.30 -17.33
N ILE A 396 -7.72 -26.27 -17.48
CA ILE A 396 -6.78 -25.75 -16.52
C ILE A 396 -6.16 -24.48 -17.08
N ILE A 397 -6.04 -23.45 -16.27
CA ILE A 397 -5.18 -22.28 -16.48
C ILE A 397 -4.04 -22.46 -15.47
N LEU A 398 -2.83 -22.66 -15.98
CA LEU A 398 -1.66 -22.85 -15.15
C LEU A 398 -1.11 -21.50 -14.71
N VAL A 399 -0.75 -21.36 -13.44
CA VAL A 399 -0.10 -20.15 -12.90
C VAL A 399 1.30 -20.52 -12.42
N ILE A 400 2.28 -19.69 -12.76
CA ILE A 400 3.66 -19.80 -12.24
C ILE A 400 4.04 -18.46 -11.65
N ASP A 401 4.29 -18.42 -10.34
CA ASP A 401 4.77 -17.22 -9.67
C ASP A 401 6.30 -17.12 -9.75
N GLU A 402 6.80 -15.88 -9.65
CA GLU A 402 8.24 -15.55 -9.73
C GLU A 402 8.91 -16.27 -10.93
N PHE A 403 8.25 -16.21 -12.07
CA PHE A 403 8.60 -16.95 -13.29
C PHE A 403 10.04 -16.74 -13.74
N HIS A 404 10.60 -15.54 -13.54
CA HIS A 404 11.98 -15.21 -13.89
C HIS A 404 13.01 -16.10 -13.17
N ASN A 405 12.68 -16.68 -12.01
CA ASN A 405 13.59 -17.60 -11.31
C ASN A 405 13.78 -18.94 -12.04
N PHE A 406 12.93 -19.24 -13.02
CA PHE A 406 12.89 -20.51 -13.75
C PHE A 406 13.22 -20.36 -15.23
N VAL A 407 13.63 -19.17 -15.65
CA VAL A 407 14.09 -18.85 -17.01
C VAL A 407 15.52 -18.36 -16.92
N ASP A 408 16.49 -19.26 -17.02
CA ASP A 408 17.90 -18.88 -16.94
C ASP A 408 18.50 -18.75 -18.35
N SER A 409 19.03 -17.58 -18.67
CA SER A 409 19.78 -17.35 -19.92
C SER A 409 21.27 -17.69 -19.80
N THR A 410 21.75 -17.91 -18.57
CA THR A 410 23.16 -18.21 -18.31
C THR A 410 23.30 -19.50 -17.51
N ARG A 411 23.73 -20.57 -18.17
CA ARG A 411 23.96 -21.93 -17.64
C ARG A 411 24.96 -22.03 -16.46
N GLN A 412 25.30 -20.93 -15.76
CA GLN A 412 26.42 -20.90 -14.82
C GLN A 412 26.06 -20.70 -13.33
N SER A 413 24.77 -20.58 -12.97
CA SER A 413 24.41 -20.45 -11.55
C SER A 413 24.05 -21.81 -10.95
N PRO A 414 24.84 -22.35 -10.01
CA PRO A 414 24.51 -23.62 -9.35
C PRO A 414 23.17 -23.49 -8.60
N GLY A 415 22.17 -24.32 -8.94
CA GLY A 415 20.89 -24.37 -8.24
C GLY A 415 19.70 -23.72 -8.95
N LYS A 416 19.91 -22.91 -10.01
CA LYS A 416 18.82 -22.44 -10.88
C LYS A 416 18.45 -23.52 -11.92
N ILE A 417 17.16 -23.57 -12.24
CA ILE A 417 16.63 -24.53 -13.22
C ILE A 417 15.96 -23.78 -14.33
N ASP A 418 16.39 -24.07 -15.54
CA ASP A 418 15.78 -23.53 -16.76
C ASP A 418 14.67 -24.47 -17.26
N ILE A 419 13.42 -24.02 -17.14
CA ILE A 419 12.25 -24.70 -17.68
C ILE A 419 11.85 -24.16 -19.07
N SER A 420 12.51 -23.12 -19.55
CA SER A 420 12.12 -22.39 -20.78
C SER A 420 12.11 -23.30 -22.00
N GLY A 421 13.12 -24.15 -22.13
CA GLY A 421 13.24 -25.09 -23.25
C GLY A 421 12.12 -26.14 -23.30
N ILE A 422 11.64 -26.62 -22.13
CA ILE A 422 10.53 -27.54 -22.06
C ILE A 422 9.21 -26.79 -22.31
N LEU A 423 9.03 -25.66 -21.61
CA LEU A 423 7.80 -24.89 -21.62
C LEU A 423 7.45 -24.36 -23.04
N THR A 424 8.44 -23.88 -23.80
CA THR A 424 8.27 -23.32 -25.15
C THR A 424 7.53 -24.31 -26.09
N LYS A 425 7.73 -25.61 -25.91
CA LYS A 425 7.05 -26.65 -26.71
C LYS A 425 5.53 -26.69 -26.46
N TYR A 426 5.09 -26.32 -25.25
CA TYR A 426 3.68 -26.35 -24.83
C TYR A 426 2.99 -25.01 -25.03
N LEU A 427 3.69 -23.89 -24.92
CA LEU A 427 3.14 -22.54 -25.06
C LEU A 427 2.49 -22.26 -26.43
N ALA A 428 2.95 -22.94 -27.46
CA ALA A 428 2.34 -22.85 -28.80
C ALA A 428 0.98 -23.58 -28.91
N SER A 429 0.59 -24.36 -27.87
CA SER A 429 -0.68 -25.11 -27.88
C SER A 429 -1.83 -24.31 -27.32
N PRO A 430 -2.98 -24.20 -28.04
CA PRO A 430 -4.15 -23.47 -27.55
C PRO A 430 -4.77 -24.09 -26.29
N ASN A 431 -4.49 -25.35 -25.99
CA ASN A 431 -4.99 -26.05 -24.81
C ASN A 431 -4.10 -25.91 -23.57
N PHE A 432 -3.06 -25.06 -23.65
CA PHE A 432 -2.11 -24.85 -22.55
C PHE A 432 -2.03 -23.37 -22.16
N PRO A 433 -3.11 -22.75 -21.66
CA PRO A 433 -3.07 -21.37 -21.20
C PRO A 433 -2.28 -21.23 -19.91
N ILE A 434 -1.32 -20.29 -19.91
CA ILE A 434 -0.50 -20.01 -18.73
C ILE A 434 -0.60 -18.53 -18.32
N VAL A 435 -0.51 -18.29 -17.02
CA VAL A 435 -0.30 -16.96 -16.41
C VAL A 435 1.01 -17.00 -15.64
N ALA A 436 2.02 -16.36 -16.17
CA ALA A 436 3.31 -16.22 -15.50
C ALA A 436 3.36 -14.86 -14.78
N LEU A 437 3.78 -14.86 -13.52
CA LEU A 437 3.92 -13.64 -12.73
C LEU A 437 5.42 -13.31 -12.59
N THR A 438 5.78 -12.05 -12.80
CA THR A 438 7.17 -11.59 -12.69
C THR A 438 7.24 -10.16 -12.19
N THR A 439 8.46 -9.73 -11.82
CA THR A 439 8.78 -8.33 -11.53
C THR A 439 9.33 -7.63 -12.77
N PHE A 440 9.39 -6.29 -12.78
CA PHE A 440 10.08 -5.55 -13.85
C PHE A 440 11.57 -5.91 -13.92
N ALA A 441 12.21 -6.06 -12.76
CA ALA A 441 13.60 -6.50 -12.69
C ALA A 441 13.80 -7.90 -13.30
N GLY A 442 12.95 -8.87 -12.95
CA GLY A 442 13.00 -10.22 -13.48
C GLY A 442 12.70 -10.29 -14.98
N LEU A 443 11.80 -9.41 -15.48
CA LEU A 443 11.56 -9.30 -16.92
C LEU A 443 12.84 -8.90 -17.66
N HIS A 444 13.48 -7.79 -17.25
CA HIS A 444 14.65 -7.25 -17.97
C HIS A 444 15.92 -8.10 -17.78
N GLN A 445 16.12 -8.66 -16.58
CA GLN A 445 17.33 -9.41 -16.26
C GLN A 445 17.35 -10.82 -16.84
N ASP A 446 16.19 -11.51 -16.86
CA ASP A 446 16.12 -12.92 -17.18
C ASP A 446 15.24 -13.21 -18.41
N ILE A 447 14.00 -12.72 -18.48
CA ILE A 447 13.02 -13.13 -19.47
C ILE A 447 13.30 -12.50 -20.85
N GLU A 448 13.67 -11.22 -20.93
CA GLU A 448 13.95 -10.53 -22.20
C GLU A 448 15.18 -11.06 -22.93
N LYS A 449 16.05 -11.76 -22.22
CA LYS A 449 17.18 -12.47 -22.82
C LYS A 449 16.76 -13.72 -23.59
N ASN A 450 15.51 -14.15 -23.47
CA ASN A 450 14.93 -15.28 -24.19
C ASN A 450 13.80 -14.84 -25.14
N PRO A 451 14.11 -14.30 -26.34
CA PRO A 451 13.12 -13.78 -27.28
C PRO A 451 12.12 -14.85 -27.76
N SER A 452 12.53 -16.11 -27.83
CA SER A 452 11.68 -17.23 -28.26
C SER A 452 10.54 -17.48 -27.29
N LEU A 453 10.81 -17.36 -25.99
CA LEU A 453 9.81 -17.48 -24.93
C LEU A 453 8.89 -16.24 -24.92
N LEU A 454 9.48 -15.05 -24.98
CA LEU A 454 8.77 -13.79 -24.91
C LEU A 454 7.78 -13.61 -26.07
N SER A 455 8.13 -14.07 -27.27
CA SER A 455 7.24 -14.00 -28.45
C SER A 455 5.96 -14.82 -28.33
N LEU A 456 5.89 -15.78 -27.40
CA LEU A 456 4.74 -16.62 -27.13
C LEU A 456 3.87 -16.13 -25.97
N MET A 457 4.23 -15.02 -25.34
CA MET A 457 3.54 -14.47 -24.16
C MET A 457 3.17 -13.01 -24.37
N ASP A 458 1.93 -12.64 -24.05
CA ASP A 458 1.50 -11.24 -24.05
C ASP A 458 1.69 -10.62 -22.67
N LYS A 459 2.23 -9.40 -22.64
CA LYS A 459 2.50 -8.67 -21.39
C LYS A 459 1.22 -8.02 -20.84
N VAL A 460 1.05 -8.11 -19.53
CA VAL A 460 0.06 -7.36 -18.76
C VAL A 460 0.81 -6.64 -17.64
N GLU A 461 1.00 -5.34 -17.81
CA GLU A 461 1.70 -4.53 -16.83
C GLU A 461 0.73 -4.08 -15.73
N MET A 462 1.11 -4.30 -14.48
CA MET A 462 0.35 -3.88 -13.31
C MET A 462 0.77 -2.46 -12.92
N VAL A 463 -0.23 -1.60 -12.80
CA VAL A 463 -0.02 -0.22 -12.34
C VAL A 463 -0.37 -0.13 -10.85
N GLU A 464 0.40 0.67 -10.09
CA GLU A 464 0.09 0.93 -8.68
C GLU A 464 -1.31 1.57 -8.55
N LEU A 465 -2.08 1.12 -7.57
CA LEU A 465 -3.42 1.65 -7.33
C LEU A 465 -3.34 3.13 -6.94
N SER A 466 -4.32 3.90 -7.39
CA SER A 466 -4.55 5.26 -6.91
C SER A 466 -4.92 5.26 -5.41
N GLU A 467 -4.77 6.40 -4.75
CA GLU A 467 -5.14 6.54 -3.33
C GLU A 467 -6.63 6.22 -3.09
N ASP A 468 -7.51 6.64 -3.99
CA ASP A 468 -8.94 6.37 -3.90
C ASP A 468 -9.24 4.85 -4.05
N GLU A 469 -8.59 4.15 -4.98
CA GLU A 469 -8.72 2.70 -5.12
C GLU A 469 -8.12 1.92 -3.93
N ALA A 470 -6.98 2.38 -3.42
CA ALA A 470 -6.37 1.80 -2.22
C ALA A 470 -7.26 1.99 -0.99
N LEU A 471 -7.94 3.13 -0.87
CA LEU A 471 -8.90 3.38 0.20
C LEU A 471 -10.09 2.40 0.13
N GLU A 472 -10.64 2.15 -1.07
CA GLU A 472 -11.68 1.12 -1.24
C GLU A 472 -11.20 -0.28 -0.81
N VAL A 473 -9.94 -0.63 -1.11
CA VAL A 473 -9.35 -1.90 -0.63
C VAL A 473 -9.32 -1.94 0.90
N LEU A 474 -8.89 -0.85 1.53
CA LEU A 474 -8.85 -0.75 2.99
C LEU A 474 -10.24 -0.78 3.63
N GLU A 475 -11.25 -0.15 3.02
CA GLU A 475 -12.64 -0.20 3.47
C GLU A 475 -13.15 -1.64 3.56
N HIS A 476 -12.81 -2.47 2.57
CA HIS A 476 -13.19 -3.89 2.56
C HIS A 476 -12.40 -4.69 3.62
N ALA A 477 -11.10 -4.42 3.75
CA ALA A 477 -10.25 -5.04 4.74
C ALA A 477 -10.63 -4.65 6.17
N ALA A 478 -11.06 -3.41 6.40
CA ALA A 478 -11.41 -2.88 7.71
C ALA A 478 -12.42 -3.76 8.46
N LEU A 479 -13.45 -4.26 7.78
CA LEU A 479 -14.46 -5.14 8.38
C LEU A 479 -13.87 -6.45 8.89
N VAL A 480 -12.90 -7.00 8.17
CA VAL A 480 -12.21 -8.25 8.54
C VAL A 480 -11.31 -8.00 9.76
N PHE A 481 -10.56 -6.89 9.73
CA PHE A 481 -9.70 -6.50 10.85
C PHE A 481 -10.50 -6.17 12.11
N GLU A 482 -11.63 -5.49 12.00
CA GLU A 482 -12.52 -5.19 13.13
C GLU A 482 -13.07 -6.47 13.79
N GLN A 483 -13.44 -7.47 12.98
CA GLN A 483 -13.88 -8.76 13.50
C GLN A 483 -12.76 -9.51 14.21
N LYS A 484 -11.52 -9.46 13.65
CA LYS A 484 -10.33 -10.11 14.19
C LYS A 484 -9.90 -9.48 15.53
N TYR A 485 -9.78 -8.16 15.57
CA TYR A 485 -9.20 -7.44 16.71
C TYR A 485 -10.23 -6.88 17.71
N LYS A 486 -11.54 -6.91 17.39
CA LYS A 486 -12.62 -6.38 18.20
C LYS A 486 -12.49 -4.87 18.50
N LYS A 487 -11.91 -4.12 17.60
CA LYS A 487 -11.71 -2.67 17.64
C LYS A 487 -12.36 -2.03 16.44
N PHE A 488 -12.79 -0.77 16.58
CA PHE A 488 -13.45 -0.02 15.52
C PHE A 488 -12.43 0.86 14.77
N ILE A 489 -12.60 1.01 13.46
CA ILE A 489 -11.72 1.81 12.62
C ILE A 489 -12.48 3.03 12.12
N SER A 490 -12.00 4.25 12.39
CA SER A 490 -12.60 5.46 11.83
C SER A 490 -12.24 5.62 10.35
N PHE A 491 -13.08 6.29 9.58
CA PHE A 491 -12.82 6.55 8.17
C PHE A 491 -11.60 7.46 7.99
N GLN A 492 -11.44 8.47 8.85
CA GLN A 492 -10.28 9.34 8.88
C GLN A 492 -8.97 8.57 9.12
N ALA A 493 -9.00 7.50 9.93
CA ALA A 493 -7.82 6.64 10.10
C ALA A 493 -7.48 5.88 8.81
N LEU A 494 -8.47 5.37 8.06
CA LEU A 494 -8.23 4.73 6.77
C LEU A 494 -7.61 5.68 5.75
N GLN A 495 -8.13 6.90 5.65
CA GLN A 495 -7.56 7.94 4.80
C GLN A 495 -6.12 8.27 5.20
N SER A 496 -5.90 8.45 6.52
CA SER A 496 -4.55 8.72 7.04
C SER A 496 -3.58 7.58 6.73
N ILE A 497 -4.01 6.32 6.83
CA ILE A 497 -3.19 5.17 6.47
C ILE A 497 -2.77 5.22 5.01
N VAL A 498 -3.69 5.51 4.08
CA VAL A 498 -3.37 5.61 2.66
C VAL A 498 -2.42 6.77 2.40
N ALA A 499 -2.77 7.98 2.83
CA ALA A 499 -1.99 9.19 2.60
C ALA A 499 -0.59 9.10 3.24
N MET A 500 -0.50 8.66 4.50
CA MET A 500 0.77 8.53 5.20
C MET A 500 1.63 7.39 4.66
N SER A 501 1.03 6.23 4.31
CA SER A 501 1.79 5.16 3.68
C SER A 501 2.36 5.57 2.32
N GLN A 502 1.62 6.36 1.53
CA GLN A 502 2.08 6.90 0.26
C GLN A 502 3.24 7.89 0.44
N LYS A 503 3.14 8.74 1.47
CA LYS A 503 4.14 9.78 1.75
C LYS A 503 5.42 9.22 2.37
N TYR A 504 5.31 8.26 3.30
CA TYR A 504 6.43 7.81 4.15
C TYR A 504 6.94 6.40 3.85
N ILE A 505 6.18 5.56 3.16
CA ILE A 505 6.60 4.18 2.80
C ILE A 505 6.73 4.09 1.29
N GLN A 506 7.98 4.12 0.79
CA GLN A 506 8.24 4.14 -0.66
C GLN A 506 8.71 2.80 -1.22
N ALA A 507 9.24 1.91 -0.37
CA ALA A 507 9.81 0.63 -0.79
C ALA A 507 8.77 -0.38 -1.28
N VAL A 508 7.49 -0.20 -0.96
CA VAL A 508 6.41 -1.14 -1.25
C VAL A 508 5.25 -0.39 -1.91
N PRO A 509 4.67 -0.90 -3.02
CA PRO A 509 3.54 -0.25 -3.69
C PRO A 509 2.23 -0.39 -2.91
N LEU A 510 1.26 0.48 -3.23
CA LEU A 510 -0.14 0.29 -2.86
C LEU A 510 -0.71 -0.94 -3.60
N PRO A 511 -1.62 -1.71 -2.97
CA PRO A 511 -2.24 -1.47 -1.66
C PRO A 511 -1.46 -2.09 -0.48
N LYS A 512 -0.38 -2.85 -0.73
CA LYS A 512 0.30 -3.63 0.32
C LYS A 512 0.81 -2.76 1.47
N LYS A 513 1.51 -1.64 1.19
CA LYS A 513 2.01 -0.74 2.25
C LYS A 513 0.91 -0.22 3.17
N ALA A 514 -0.27 0.06 2.62
CA ALA A 514 -1.41 0.54 3.38
C ALA A 514 -2.08 -0.58 4.20
N LEU A 515 -2.18 -1.81 3.64
CA LEU A 515 -2.69 -2.98 4.36
C LEU A 515 -1.76 -3.39 5.51
N ASP A 516 -0.45 -3.41 5.27
CA ASP A 516 0.55 -3.73 6.29
C ASP A 516 0.49 -2.69 7.45
N LEU A 517 0.36 -1.40 7.11
CA LEU A 517 0.22 -0.33 8.10
C LEU A 517 -1.10 -0.44 8.88
N LEU A 518 -2.20 -0.83 8.21
CA LEU A 518 -3.48 -1.08 8.88
C LEU A 518 -3.38 -2.25 9.88
N ASP A 519 -2.73 -3.36 9.51
CA ASP A 519 -2.54 -4.50 10.43
C ASP A 519 -1.69 -4.10 11.63
N GLU A 520 -0.57 -3.40 11.43
CA GLU A 520 0.26 -2.86 12.51
C GLU A 520 -0.54 -1.92 13.43
N ALA A 521 -1.35 -1.03 12.85
CA ALA A 521 -2.19 -0.11 13.60
C ALA A 521 -3.25 -0.84 14.44
N MET A 522 -3.82 -1.90 13.89
CA MET A 522 -4.80 -2.73 14.62
C MET A 522 -4.13 -3.56 15.73
N VAL A 523 -2.92 -4.05 15.51
CA VAL A 523 -2.12 -4.71 16.57
C VAL A 523 -1.82 -3.71 17.70
N TYR A 524 -1.34 -2.52 17.37
CA TYR A 524 -1.03 -1.48 18.35
C TYR A 524 -2.25 -1.13 19.22
N ILE A 525 -3.40 -0.82 18.58
CA ILE A 525 -4.61 -0.44 19.33
C ILE A 525 -5.20 -1.62 20.11
N SER A 526 -4.97 -2.88 19.68
CA SER A 526 -5.43 -4.06 20.40
C SER A 526 -4.81 -4.18 21.79
N GLN A 527 -3.58 -3.68 21.95
CA GLN A 527 -2.83 -3.67 23.22
C GLN A 527 -3.20 -2.46 24.10
N SER A 528 -3.85 -1.45 23.54
CA SER A 528 -4.30 -0.26 24.28
C SER A 528 -5.71 -0.43 24.84
N LYS A 529 -6.09 0.45 25.81
CA LYS A 529 -7.47 0.53 26.33
C LYS A 529 -8.43 1.20 25.34
N GLU A 530 -7.95 1.84 24.32
CA GLU A 530 -8.75 2.54 23.33
C GLU A 530 -9.53 1.59 22.44
N ARG A 531 -10.71 2.02 22.00
CA ARG A 531 -11.64 1.18 21.23
C ARG A 531 -11.70 1.54 19.76
N ILE A 532 -11.22 2.72 19.39
CA ILE A 532 -11.34 3.31 18.07
C ILE A 532 -9.96 3.66 17.55
N LEU A 533 -9.63 3.20 16.34
CA LEU A 533 -8.42 3.61 15.62
C LEU A 533 -8.63 5.03 15.05
N LEU A 534 -7.75 5.94 15.42
CA LEU A 534 -7.74 7.36 15.03
C LEU A 534 -6.49 7.67 14.19
N PRO A 535 -6.47 8.77 13.41
CA PRO A 535 -5.28 9.23 12.67
C PRO A 535 -4.02 9.42 13.54
N SER A 536 -4.19 9.88 14.78
CA SER A 536 -3.09 10.05 15.73
C SER A 536 -2.33 8.76 16.05
N HIS A 537 -3.05 7.63 16.12
CA HIS A 537 -2.42 6.32 16.32
C HIS A 537 -1.57 5.91 15.11
N VAL A 538 -2.08 6.17 13.90
CA VAL A 538 -1.36 5.89 12.65
C VAL A 538 -0.07 6.71 12.56
N ALA A 539 -0.16 8.00 12.88
CA ALA A 539 0.99 8.90 12.93
C ALA A 539 2.06 8.39 13.90
N LYS A 540 1.67 8.01 15.13
CA LYS A 540 2.58 7.51 16.15
C LYS A 540 3.30 6.23 15.72
N ILE A 541 2.60 5.28 15.10
CA ILE A 541 3.21 4.04 14.62
C ILE A 541 4.22 4.31 13.52
N LEU A 542 3.87 5.19 12.57
CA LEU A 542 4.79 5.58 11.52
C LEU A 542 6.00 6.34 12.06
N GLU A 543 5.81 7.19 13.06
CA GLU A 543 6.92 7.86 13.74
C GLU A 543 7.87 6.86 14.40
N GLU A 544 7.36 5.87 15.12
CA GLU A 544 8.17 4.80 15.71
C GLU A 544 8.93 3.99 14.63
N LYS A 545 8.29 3.73 13.49
CA LYS A 545 8.85 2.93 12.39
C LYS A 545 9.87 3.69 11.54
N THR A 546 9.55 4.93 11.19
CA THR A 546 10.37 5.75 10.28
C THR A 546 11.32 6.67 11.03
N GLN A 547 11.08 6.87 12.33
CA GLN A 547 11.72 7.87 13.19
C GLN A 547 11.61 9.30 12.62
N ILE A 548 10.59 9.56 11.82
CA ILE A 548 10.23 10.88 11.31
C ILE A 548 9.15 11.43 12.23
N PRO A 549 9.26 12.63 12.79
CA PRO A 549 8.15 13.26 13.51
C PRO A 549 6.94 13.46 12.58
N ILE A 550 5.84 12.76 12.86
CA ILE A 550 4.63 12.75 12.01
C ILE A 550 3.45 13.17 12.88
N GLY A 551 2.64 14.10 12.40
CA GLY A 551 1.46 14.56 13.11
C GLY A 551 1.51 16.05 13.45
N GLU A 552 0.66 16.47 14.39
CA GLU A 552 0.69 17.83 14.93
C GLU A 552 2.03 18.07 15.64
N ILE A 553 2.57 19.28 15.43
CA ILE A 553 3.85 19.67 16.04
C ILE A 553 3.67 19.60 17.57
N GLU A 554 4.37 18.66 18.22
CA GLU A 554 4.37 18.58 19.68
C GLU A 554 4.88 19.89 20.31
N THR A 555 4.43 20.15 21.54
CA THR A 555 4.77 21.39 22.23
C THR A 555 6.29 21.62 22.29
N ASP A 556 7.03 20.56 22.53
CA ASP A 556 8.51 20.59 22.63
C ASP A 556 9.15 20.87 21.25
N GLU A 557 8.66 20.25 20.17
CA GLU A 557 9.14 20.49 18.81
C GLU A 557 8.82 21.94 18.38
N LYS A 558 7.63 22.45 18.72
CA LYS A 558 7.23 23.82 18.44
C LYS A 558 8.17 24.82 19.13
N GLU A 559 8.51 24.56 20.39
CA GLU A 559 9.44 25.39 21.14
C GLU A 559 10.84 25.36 20.52
N ILE A 560 11.34 24.19 20.11
CA ILE A 560 12.62 24.05 19.41
C ILE A 560 12.61 24.84 18.10
N LEU A 561 11.59 24.73 17.28
CA LEU A 561 11.50 25.43 15.99
C LEU A 561 11.38 26.94 16.14
N LEU A 562 10.64 27.42 17.15
CA LEU A 562 10.50 28.84 17.42
C LEU A 562 11.80 29.47 17.92
N ASN A 563 12.58 28.73 18.72
CA ASN A 563 13.84 29.18 19.32
C ASN A 563 15.07 28.52 18.68
N LEU A 564 14.96 28.09 17.42
CA LEU A 564 16.02 27.30 16.74
C LEU A 564 17.32 28.08 16.63
N GLU A 565 17.24 29.39 16.39
CA GLU A 565 18.39 30.29 16.37
C GLU A 565 19.19 30.22 17.67
N ASP A 566 18.52 30.33 18.82
CA ASP A 566 19.18 30.30 20.15
C ASP A 566 19.82 28.94 20.43
N TYR A 567 19.18 27.84 20.03
CA TYR A 567 19.76 26.52 20.18
C TYR A 567 21.00 26.33 19.30
N ILE A 568 21.01 26.86 18.07
CA ILE A 568 22.17 26.80 17.17
C ILE A 568 23.29 27.67 17.73
N HIS A 569 22.99 28.89 18.19
CA HIS A 569 23.99 29.82 18.74
C HIS A 569 24.66 29.30 20.03
N LYS A 570 24.05 28.39 20.78
CA LYS A 570 24.75 27.70 21.89
C LYS A 570 25.93 26.85 21.42
N LYS A 571 25.95 26.43 20.14
CA LYS A 571 26.99 25.58 19.54
C LYS A 571 27.84 26.30 18.51
N ILE A 572 27.31 27.32 17.85
CA ILE A 572 27.93 28.04 16.75
C ILE A 572 28.12 29.51 17.16
N ILE A 573 29.35 29.94 17.08
CA ILE A 573 29.70 31.33 17.39
C ILE A 573 29.72 32.16 16.10
N ASN A 574 29.17 33.39 16.14
CA ASN A 574 28.95 34.23 14.97
C ASN A 574 27.95 33.57 13.97
N GLN A 575 27.86 34.03 12.75
CA GLN A 575 27.04 33.48 11.66
C GLN A 575 25.52 33.74 11.85
N GLU A 576 25.14 34.88 12.46
CA GLU A 576 23.74 35.19 12.78
C GLU A 576 22.81 35.14 11.55
N GLU A 577 23.27 35.73 10.41
CA GLU A 577 22.50 35.73 9.17
C GLU A 577 22.31 34.30 8.63
N ALA A 578 23.36 33.50 8.66
CA ALA A 578 23.32 32.11 8.21
C ALA A 578 22.32 31.28 9.03
N VAL A 579 22.39 31.42 10.35
CA VAL A 579 21.49 30.72 11.28
C VAL A 579 20.03 31.17 11.07
N LYS A 580 19.80 32.48 10.90
CA LYS A 580 18.46 33.03 10.66
C LYS A 580 17.85 32.55 9.33
N GLU A 581 18.63 32.51 8.25
CA GLU A 581 18.15 32.03 6.93
C GLU A 581 17.74 30.54 7.00
N VAL A 582 18.60 29.72 7.59
CA VAL A 582 18.34 28.27 7.76
C VAL A 582 17.11 28.04 8.64
N SER A 583 17.03 28.70 9.80
CA SER A 583 15.90 28.53 10.73
C SER A 583 14.57 28.98 10.14
N SER A 584 14.58 30.08 9.37
CA SER A 584 13.38 30.57 8.69
C SER A 584 12.88 29.62 7.60
N ALA A 585 13.80 29.00 6.85
CA ALA A 585 13.45 28.04 5.82
C ALA A 585 12.88 26.76 6.45
N LEU A 586 13.48 26.27 7.53
CA LEU A 586 12.98 25.10 8.25
C LEU A 586 11.59 25.31 8.85
N ARG A 587 11.34 26.48 9.45
CA ARG A 587 10.00 26.80 9.95
C ARG A 587 8.95 26.77 8.85
N ARG A 588 9.25 27.34 7.66
CA ARG A 588 8.33 27.33 6.51
C ARG A 588 8.06 25.89 6.03
N ALA A 589 9.10 25.08 5.94
CA ALA A 589 8.99 23.70 5.48
C ALA A 589 8.15 22.84 6.44
N ARG A 590 8.37 22.97 7.75
CA ARG A 590 7.67 22.17 8.75
C ARG A 590 6.22 22.62 8.95
N ALA A 591 5.91 23.89 8.69
CA ALA A 591 4.54 24.40 8.68
C ALA A 591 3.74 23.98 7.44
N GLU A 592 4.30 23.18 6.52
CA GLU A 592 3.69 22.70 5.28
C GLU A 592 3.04 23.79 4.41
N ILE A 593 3.52 25.04 4.54
CA ILE A 593 3.00 26.20 3.76
C ILE A 593 3.43 26.11 2.29
N SER A 594 4.51 25.36 2.01
CA SER A 594 5.06 25.20 0.66
C SER A 594 4.64 23.89 0.02
N SER A 595 4.05 23.94 -1.17
CA SER A 595 3.64 22.77 -1.96
C SER A 595 4.79 22.17 -2.81
N ARG A 596 6.06 22.41 -2.45
CA ARG A 596 7.22 21.92 -3.20
C ARG A 596 7.37 20.40 -3.06
N LYS A 597 7.78 19.74 -4.15
CA LYS A 597 8.11 18.29 -4.18
C LYS A 597 9.55 17.99 -3.74
N GLY A 598 10.39 19.02 -3.53
CA GLY A 598 11.80 18.93 -3.17
C GLY A 598 12.06 18.51 -1.71
N PRO A 599 13.34 18.55 -1.28
CA PRO A 599 13.76 18.30 0.10
C PRO A 599 13.17 19.35 1.06
N ILE A 600 13.26 19.10 2.40
CA ILE A 600 12.83 20.04 3.46
C ILE A 600 13.51 21.40 3.27
N GLY A 601 14.80 21.41 2.91
CA GLY A 601 15.54 22.62 2.61
C GLY A 601 16.84 22.29 1.90
N GLY A 602 17.19 23.11 0.90
CA GLY A 602 18.45 23.06 0.18
C GLY A 602 19.26 24.32 0.44
N PHE A 603 20.44 24.20 1.02
CA PHE A 603 21.29 25.33 1.41
C PHE A 603 22.67 25.23 0.77
N LEU A 604 23.14 26.36 0.20
CA LEU A 604 24.53 26.46 -0.26
C LEU A 604 25.32 27.37 0.70
N PHE A 605 26.27 26.78 1.42
CA PHE A 605 27.13 27.46 2.38
C PHE A 605 28.44 27.89 1.70
N LEU A 606 28.64 29.19 1.57
CA LEU A 606 29.82 29.80 0.95
C LEU A 606 30.69 30.46 1.98
N GLY A 607 31.99 30.34 1.87
CA GLY A 607 32.92 31.06 2.74
C GLY A 607 34.28 30.39 2.89
N PRO A 608 35.25 31.02 3.55
CA PRO A 608 36.58 30.50 3.77
C PRO A 608 36.57 29.17 4.52
N THR A 609 37.70 28.44 4.49
CA THR A 609 37.86 27.21 5.28
C THR A 609 37.90 27.55 6.78
N GLY A 610 37.33 26.64 7.61
CA GLY A 610 37.40 26.76 9.06
C GLY A 610 36.52 27.81 9.73
N VAL A 611 35.54 28.39 9.01
CA VAL A 611 34.56 29.38 9.54
C VAL A 611 33.34 28.75 10.18
N GLY A 612 33.21 27.45 10.16
CA GLY A 612 32.12 26.75 10.85
C GLY A 612 31.02 26.14 9.93
N LYS A 613 31.16 26.12 8.60
CA LYS A 613 30.17 25.55 7.67
C LYS A 613 29.73 24.13 8.04
N THR A 614 30.68 23.21 8.17
CA THR A 614 30.44 21.80 8.53
C THR A 614 29.94 21.66 9.98
N GLU A 615 30.41 22.50 10.93
CA GLU A 615 29.94 22.47 12.32
C GLU A 615 28.50 22.97 12.45
N THR A 616 28.10 23.94 11.62
CA THR A 616 26.69 24.36 11.55
C THR A 616 25.78 23.23 11.05
N ALA A 617 26.22 22.46 10.04
CA ALA A 617 25.51 21.28 9.58
C ALA A 617 25.36 20.22 10.68
N LYS A 618 26.43 19.95 11.45
CA LYS A 618 26.39 19.03 12.61
C LYS A 618 25.48 19.52 13.73
N ALA A 619 25.55 20.81 14.04
CA ALA A 619 24.68 21.42 15.04
C ALA A 619 23.22 21.27 14.64
N LEU A 620 22.89 21.54 13.37
CA LEU A 620 21.56 21.37 12.82
C LEU A 620 21.11 19.89 12.88
N ALA A 621 21.99 18.96 12.47
CA ALA A 621 21.68 17.53 12.55
C ALA A 621 21.32 17.11 13.98
N SER A 622 22.13 17.54 14.96
CA SER A 622 21.89 17.17 16.36
C SER A 622 20.67 17.83 16.99
N ILE A 623 20.28 19.04 16.55
CA ILE A 623 19.13 19.77 17.10
C ILE A 623 17.83 19.33 16.42
N TYR A 624 17.82 19.28 15.09
CA TYR A 624 16.59 19.00 14.33
C TYR A 624 16.34 17.50 14.18
N PHE A 625 17.38 16.71 13.92
CA PHE A 625 17.25 15.26 13.75
C PHE A 625 17.58 14.46 15.04
N GLY A 626 17.88 15.14 16.13
CA GLY A 626 18.11 14.56 17.46
C GLY A 626 19.50 13.99 17.68
N LYS A 627 20.24 13.60 16.63
CA LYS A 627 21.58 13.00 16.73
C LYS A 627 22.49 13.46 15.60
N GLU A 628 23.80 13.59 15.88
CA GLU A 628 24.80 13.97 14.86
C GLU A 628 24.99 12.86 13.81
N GLU A 629 24.80 11.58 14.19
CA GLU A 629 24.91 10.40 13.30
C GLU A 629 23.83 10.37 12.21
N ARG A 630 22.80 11.20 12.30
CA ARG A 630 21.82 11.42 11.23
C ARG A 630 22.31 12.31 10.10
N MET A 631 23.58 12.69 10.13
CA MET A 631 24.23 13.43 9.06
C MET A 631 24.97 12.46 8.13
N ILE A 632 24.49 12.37 6.89
CA ILE A 632 25.16 11.65 5.80
C ILE A 632 26.12 12.66 5.16
N ARG A 633 27.42 12.38 5.19
CA ARG A 633 28.44 13.26 4.62
C ARG A 633 29.07 12.62 3.39
N LEU A 634 29.06 13.36 2.28
CA LEU A 634 29.78 13.05 1.06
C LEU A 634 30.82 14.13 0.78
N ASP A 635 32.07 13.75 0.67
CA ASP A 635 33.14 14.63 0.23
C ASP A 635 33.19 14.62 -1.30
N MET A 636 32.77 15.72 -1.91
CA MET A 636 32.62 15.79 -3.37
C MET A 636 33.95 15.84 -4.11
N SER A 637 35.06 16.00 -3.37
CA SER A 637 36.41 15.86 -3.94
C SER A 637 36.76 14.43 -4.36
N GLU A 638 36.05 13.43 -3.83
CA GLU A 638 36.18 12.02 -4.21
C GLU A 638 35.37 11.64 -5.48
N PHE A 639 34.52 12.55 -5.98
CA PHE A 639 33.57 12.30 -7.06
C PHE A 639 33.84 13.23 -8.27
N GLN A 640 35.06 13.16 -8.80
CA GLN A 640 35.50 14.03 -9.89
C GLN A 640 35.30 13.44 -11.30
N ASN A 641 34.97 12.14 -11.41
CA ASN A 641 34.84 11.43 -12.66
C ASN A 641 33.37 11.06 -12.93
N MET A 642 33.04 10.83 -14.21
CA MET A 642 31.69 10.42 -14.61
C MET A 642 31.33 9.02 -14.06
N GLU A 643 32.29 8.13 -13.92
CA GLU A 643 32.13 6.76 -13.42
C GLU A 643 31.71 6.74 -11.92
N ASP A 644 32.02 7.81 -11.18
CA ASP A 644 31.66 7.92 -9.78
C ASP A 644 30.16 8.04 -9.53
N ILE A 645 29.35 8.30 -10.58
CA ILE A 645 27.88 8.28 -10.50
C ILE A 645 27.38 6.90 -10.07
N GLU A 646 27.95 5.83 -10.57
CA GLU A 646 27.60 4.47 -10.19
C GLU A 646 27.90 4.18 -8.72
N ARG A 647 28.98 4.77 -8.16
CA ARG A 647 29.30 4.66 -6.72
C ARG A 647 28.28 5.38 -5.87
N LEU A 648 27.73 6.50 -6.34
CA LEU A 648 26.68 7.24 -5.63
C LEU A 648 25.33 6.53 -5.68
N LEU A 649 24.93 6.08 -6.87
CA LEU A 649 23.63 5.45 -7.11
C LEU A 649 23.58 3.97 -6.74
N GLY A 650 24.73 3.30 -6.75
CA GLY A 650 24.84 1.85 -6.60
C GLY A 650 24.63 1.10 -7.93
N THR A 651 24.91 -0.18 -7.89
CA THR A 651 24.72 -1.14 -8.97
C THR A 651 24.00 -2.38 -8.42
N PRO A 652 23.55 -3.34 -9.23
CA PRO A 652 22.98 -4.58 -8.71
C PRO A 652 23.89 -5.38 -7.77
N THR A 653 25.21 -5.15 -7.85
CA THR A 653 26.23 -5.87 -7.06
C THR A 653 26.87 -5.02 -5.95
N GLN A 654 26.68 -3.71 -5.95
CA GLN A 654 27.31 -2.78 -5.02
C GLN A 654 26.32 -1.73 -4.51
N GLU A 655 26.28 -1.51 -3.22
CA GLU A 655 25.45 -0.48 -2.60
C GLU A 655 25.91 0.94 -2.94
N GLY A 656 24.94 1.84 -3.16
CA GLY A 656 25.21 3.24 -3.46
C GLY A 656 25.54 4.05 -2.21
N LEU A 657 26.62 4.84 -2.27
CA LEU A 657 27.08 5.67 -1.15
C LEU A 657 26.10 6.80 -0.80
N LEU A 658 25.28 7.24 -1.75
CA LEU A 658 24.22 8.24 -1.53
C LEU A 658 22.86 7.56 -1.29
N THR A 659 22.49 6.65 -2.17
CA THR A 659 21.13 6.09 -2.22
C THR A 659 20.83 5.15 -1.06
N THR A 660 21.81 4.32 -0.64
CA THR A 660 21.58 3.37 0.46
C THR A 660 21.41 4.06 1.81
N PRO A 661 22.28 4.99 2.27
CA PRO A 661 22.07 5.68 3.53
C PRO A 661 20.76 6.50 3.59
N ILE A 662 20.37 7.16 2.49
CA ILE A 662 19.10 7.91 2.42
C ILE A 662 17.90 6.98 2.49
N ARG A 663 17.96 5.83 1.82
CA ARG A 663 16.88 4.82 1.89
C ARG A 663 16.71 4.28 3.31
N GLU A 664 17.82 4.04 4.02
CA GLU A 664 17.81 3.53 5.39
C GLU A 664 17.41 4.60 6.42
N ASN A 665 17.83 5.84 6.18
CA ASN A 665 17.54 6.99 7.03
C ASN A 665 16.97 8.15 6.22
N PRO A 666 15.70 8.10 5.81
CA PRO A 666 15.10 9.15 4.99
C PRO A 666 14.98 10.50 5.71
N PHE A 667 14.89 10.49 7.05
CA PHE A 667 14.90 11.71 7.87
C PHE A 667 16.33 11.97 8.37
N SER A 668 17.09 12.70 7.54
CA SER A 668 18.53 12.93 7.76
C SER A 668 18.98 14.24 7.13
N LEU A 669 20.18 14.67 7.49
CA LEU A 669 20.88 15.78 6.87
C LEU A 669 21.91 15.22 5.88
N LEU A 670 21.81 15.62 4.61
CA LEU A 670 22.84 15.32 3.61
C LEU A 670 23.78 16.50 3.48
N LEU A 671 25.05 16.28 3.79
CA LEU A 671 26.14 17.24 3.64
C LEU A 671 26.97 16.89 2.41
N LEU A 672 26.97 17.76 1.42
CA LEU A 672 27.85 17.72 0.24
C LEU A 672 29.01 18.67 0.47
N ASP A 673 30.16 18.13 0.89
CA ASP A 673 31.32 18.96 1.22
C ASP A 673 32.18 19.22 -0.03
N GLU A 674 32.65 20.48 -0.23
CA GLU A 674 33.45 20.92 -1.37
C GLU A 674 32.77 20.67 -2.74
N VAL A 675 31.50 21.06 -2.87
CA VAL A 675 30.64 20.74 -4.03
C VAL A 675 31.20 21.27 -5.35
N GLU A 676 32.04 22.32 -5.34
CA GLU A 676 32.72 22.87 -6.52
C GLU A 676 33.71 21.91 -7.18
N LYS A 677 34.11 20.83 -6.49
CA LYS A 677 35.05 19.84 -7.02
C LYS A 677 34.38 18.66 -7.73
N ALA A 678 33.06 18.55 -7.59
CA ALA A 678 32.32 17.46 -8.19
C ALA A 678 32.26 17.55 -9.72
N HIS A 679 32.21 16.40 -10.38
CA HIS A 679 31.97 16.34 -11.81
C HIS A 679 30.62 16.96 -12.19
N SER A 680 30.54 17.66 -13.34
CA SER A 680 29.32 18.38 -13.77
C SER A 680 28.07 17.49 -13.88
N ASN A 681 28.22 16.23 -14.27
CA ASN A 681 27.10 15.27 -14.36
C ASN A 681 26.56 14.88 -12.98
N ILE A 682 27.40 14.87 -11.96
CA ILE A 682 27.00 14.64 -10.57
C ILE A 682 26.21 15.83 -10.04
N LEU A 683 26.63 17.06 -10.40
CA LEU A 683 25.84 18.25 -10.08
C LEU A 683 24.45 18.23 -10.74
N ASN A 684 24.34 17.71 -11.97
CA ASN A 684 23.05 17.51 -12.64
C ASN A 684 22.14 16.49 -11.89
N LEU A 685 22.72 15.45 -11.29
CA LEU A 685 21.97 14.52 -10.46
C LEU A 685 21.34 15.23 -9.25
N PHE A 686 22.12 16.11 -8.59
CA PHE A 686 21.61 16.89 -7.47
C PHE A 686 20.59 17.96 -7.88
N LEU A 687 20.60 18.45 -9.13
CA LEU A 687 19.50 19.27 -9.64
C LEU A 687 18.17 18.51 -9.56
N GLN A 688 18.14 17.26 -10.00
CA GLN A 688 16.93 16.43 -9.92
C GLN A 688 16.49 16.26 -8.46
N VAL A 689 17.43 16.00 -7.56
CA VAL A 689 17.13 15.87 -6.12
C VAL A 689 16.50 17.13 -5.55
N LEU A 690 17.07 18.31 -5.85
CA LEU A 690 16.59 19.59 -5.32
C LEU A 690 15.21 19.96 -5.89
N ASP A 691 14.92 19.61 -7.15
CA ASP A 691 13.64 19.93 -7.81
C ASP A 691 12.53 18.93 -7.51
N GLU A 692 12.82 17.65 -7.79
CA GLU A 692 11.82 16.59 -7.75
C GLU A 692 11.77 15.89 -6.39
N GLY A 693 12.79 16.07 -5.56
CA GLY A 693 12.92 15.41 -4.26
C GLY A 693 13.18 13.91 -4.34
N HIS A 694 13.61 13.39 -5.48
CA HIS A 694 13.93 11.97 -5.64
C HIS A 694 14.93 11.71 -6.77
N ILE A 695 15.58 10.54 -6.69
CA ILE A 695 16.39 9.98 -7.79
C ILE A 695 16.10 8.49 -7.94
N THR A 696 16.47 7.92 -9.09
CA THR A 696 16.41 6.48 -9.32
C THR A 696 17.79 5.87 -9.07
N ASP A 697 17.85 4.83 -8.24
CA ASP A 697 19.11 4.10 -7.98
C ASP A 697 19.49 3.18 -9.16
N GLY A 698 20.70 2.61 -9.12
CA GLY A 698 21.20 1.73 -10.19
C GLY A 698 20.45 0.39 -10.35
N ILE A 699 19.45 0.11 -9.50
CA ILE A 699 18.56 -1.07 -9.57
C ILE A 699 17.16 -0.66 -10.06
N GLY A 700 16.94 0.63 -10.35
CA GLY A 700 15.64 1.15 -10.81
C GLY A 700 14.67 1.57 -9.70
N ARG A 701 15.11 1.60 -8.43
CA ARG A 701 14.25 2.01 -7.31
C ARG A 701 14.27 3.52 -7.13
N LYS A 702 13.10 4.10 -6.89
CA LYS A 702 12.94 5.52 -6.60
C LYS A 702 13.30 5.81 -5.14
N ILE A 703 14.32 6.64 -4.91
CA ILE A 703 14.80 7.03 -3.59
C ILE A 703 14.37 8.48 -3.32
N SER A 704 13.66 8.73 -2.24
CA SER A 704 13.13 10.05 -1.89
C SER A 704 14.07 10.81 -0.95
N PHE A 705 14.17 12.11 -1.20
CA PHE A 705 14.86 13.09 -0.41
C PHE A 705 13.91 14.12 0.22
N GLN A 706 12.59 13.91 0.14
CA GLN A 706 11.58 14.86 0.61
C GLN A 706 11.68 15.16 2.12
N HIS A 707 12.25 14.22 2.88
CA HIS A 707 12.44 14.38 4.33
C HIS A 707 13.89 14.68 4.72
N THR A 708 14.74 15.05 3.76
CA THR A 708 16.13 15.41 4.00
C THR A 708 16.34 16.92 3.99
N ILE A 709 17.32 17.38 4.74
CA ILE A 709 17.91 18.71 4.57
C ILE A 709 19.21 18.53 3.80
N ILE A 710 19.39 19.27 2.72
CA ILE A 710 20.59 19.21 1.90
C ILE A 710 21.42 20.47 2.14
N ILE A 711 22.66 20.29 2.57
CA ILE A 711 23.63 21.37 2.74
C ILE A 711 24.81 21.09 1.81
N ALA A 712 25.03 21.95 0.85
CA ALA A 712 26.23 21.96 0.03
C ALA A 712 27.22 23.00 0.59
N THR A 713 28.48 22.61 0.81
CA THR A 713 29.51 23.57 1.21
C THR A 713 30.44 23.86 0.06
N SER A 714 30.89 25.11 -0.05
CA SER A 714 31.88 25.51 -1.05
C SER A 714 32.86 26.57 -0.48
N ASN A 715 34.06 26.51 -0.97
CA ASN A 715 35.12 27.50 -0.71
C ASN A 715 35.25 28.50 -1.88
N ALA A 716 34.45 28.33 -2.95
CA ALA A 716 34.46 29.25 -4.08
C ALA A 716 34.04 30.66 -3.66
N GLY A 717 34.64 31.67 -4.21
CA GLY A 717 34.40 33.09 -3.84
C GLY A 717 35.03 33.51 -2.48
N SER A 718 35.79 32.66 -1.79
CA SER A 718 36.35 32.99 -0.47
C SER A 718 37.27 34.21 -0.49
N GLN A 719 38.01 34.42 -1.57
CA GLN A 719 38.91 35.59 -1.71
C GLN A 719 38.12 36.89 -1.81
N LEU A 720 36.99 36.87 -2.52
CA LEU A 720 36.08 38.01 -2.62
C LEU A 720 35.47 38.36 -1.26
N ILE A 721 35.06 37.34 -0.50
CA ILE A 721 34.52 37.55 0.86
C ILE A 721 35.58 38.21 1.76
N LEU A 722 36.83 37.74 1.69
CA LEU A 722 37.93 38.34 2.48
C LEU A 722 38.26 39.80 2.06
N GLN A 723 38.20 40.11 0.76
CA GLN A 723 38.41 41.45 0.22
C GLN A 723 37.28 42.39 0.62
N ALA A 724 36.01 41.98 0.45
CA ALA A 724 34.83 42.78 0.80
C ALA A 724 34.80 43.16 2.28
N ILE A 725 35.20 42.23 3.16
CA ILE A 725 35.29 42.55 4.60
C ILE A 725 36.40 43.56 4.89
N LYS A 726 37.55 43.46 4.22
CA LYS A 726 38.61 44.46 4.33
C LYS A 726 38.14 45.87 3.87
N ASN A 727 37.30 45.91 2.83
CA ASN A 727 36.74 47.12 2.25
C ASN A 727 35.49 47.61 2.97
N GLN A 728 35.01 46.94 4.00
CA GLN A 728 33.74 47.22 4.72
C GLN A 728 32.52 47.35 3.80
N GLU A 729 32.43 46.50 2.76
CA GLU A 729 31.32 46.47 1.85
C GLU A 729 30.05 45.85 2.50
N ASP A 730 28.86 46.30 2.04
CA ASP A 730 27.60 45.79 2.52
C ASP A 730 27.38 44.35 2.08
N PHE A 731 26.99 43.48 3.02
CA PHE A 731 26.78 42.03 2.79
C PHE A 731 25.65 41.73 1.79
N GLY A 732 24.67 42.63 1.66
CA GLY A 732 23.58 42.49 0.69
C GLY A 732 24.06 42.60 -0.76
N THR A 733 24.95 43.57 -1.05
CA THR A 733 25.57 43.74 -2.37
C THR A 733 26.57 42.61 -2.66
N LEU A 734 27.34 42.20 -1.65
CA LEU A 734 28.34 41.13 -1.77
C LEU A 734 27.72 39.79 -2.22
N LYS A 735 26.53 39.46 -1.74
CA LYS A 735 25.84 38.22 -2.13
C LYS A 735 25.60 38.12 -3.65
N ASN A 736 25.21 39.22 -4.28
CA ASN A 736 25.02 39.32 -5.71
C ASN A 736 26.36 39.25 -6.46
N THR A 737 27.38 40.00 -6.02
CA THR A 737 28.71 39.98 -6.61
C THR A 737 29.35 38.61 -6.57
N ILE A 738 29.23 37.88 -5.47
CA ILE A 738 29.72 36.49 -5.36
C ILE A 738 28.96 35.58 -6.31
N ARG A 739 27.64 35.70 -6.39
CA ARG A 739 26.83 34.86 -7.30
C ARG A 739 27.29 35.09 -8.76
N ASP A 740 27.44 36.32 -9.17
CA ASP A 740 27.85 36.68 -10.54
C ASP A 740 29.27 36.16 -10.84
N HIS A 741 30.19 36.28 -9.86
CA HIS A 741 31.55 35.74 -9.98
C HIS A 741 31.60 34.21 -10.07
N LEU A 742 30.73 33.51 -9.32
CA LEU A 742 30.64 32.04 -9.42
C LEU A 742 30.16 31.59 -10.80
N PHE A 743 29.33 32.43 -11.48
CA PHE A 743 28.93 32.17 -12.86
C PHE A 743 30.06 32.42 -13.84
N GLU A 744 30.77 33.52 -13.70
CA GLU A 744 31.87 33.92 -14.60
C GLU A 744 33.03 32.93 -14.58
N GLN A 745 33.33 32.36 -13.40
CA GLN A 745 34.37 31.36 -13.26
C GLN A 745 33.95 29.96 -13.77
N GLY A 746 32.66 29.73 -14.11
CA GLY A 746 32.16 28.46 -14.59
C GLY A 746 32.14 27.34 -13.52
N ASN A 747 32.30 27.71 -12.24
CA ASN A 747 32.30 26.76 -11.13
C ASN A 747 30.93 26.11 -10.93
N PHE A 748 29.87 26.88 -11.18
CA PHE A 748 28.49 26.41 -11.08
C PHE A 748 27.64 26.92 -12.24
N ARG A 749 26.75 26.12 -12.74
CA ARG A 749 25.72 26.58 -13.67
C ARG A 749 24.66 27.41 -12.97
N PRO A 750 24.09 28.45 -13.61
CA PRO A 750 23.03 29.27 -13.03
C PRO A 750 21.84 28.45 -12.51
N GLU A 751 21.48 27.37 -13.23
CA GLU A 751 20.38 26.51 -12.86
C GLU A 751 20.62 25.83 -11.51
N PHE A 752 21.86 25.44 -11.20
CA PHE A 752 22.22 24.77 -9.95
C PHE A 752 22.09 25.70 -8.74
N LEU A 753 22.61 26.94 -8.85
CA LEU A 753 22.54 27.91 -7.75
C LEU A 753 21.10 28.37 -7.46
N ASN A 754 20.25 28.45 -8.48
CA ASN A 754 18.86 28.87 -8.34
C ASN A 754 17.93 27.80 -7.70
N ARG A 755 18.42 26.55 -7.53
CA ARG A 755 17.64 25.48 -6.90
C ARG A 755 17.78 25.43 -5.39
N PHE A 756 18.77 26.10 -4.82
CA PHE A 756 18.90 26.22 -3.38
C PHE A 756 17.89 27.22 -2.81
N ASP A 757 17.30 26.91 -1.66
CA ASP A 757 16.37 27.78 -0.96
C ASP A 757 17.08 29.03 -0.41
N ALA A 758 18.36 28.89 -0.04
CA ALA A 758 19.19 30.00 0.37
C ALA A 758 20.68 29.75 0.05
N MET A 759 21.33 30.81 -0.42
CA MET A 759 22.78 30.94 -0.48
C MET A 759 23.23 31.69 0.76
N VAL A 760 23.97 31.00 1.62
CA VAL A 760 24.34 31.45 2.96
C VAL A 760 25.83 31.78 2.98
N LEU A 761 26.15 33.06 3.26
CA LEU A 761 27.54 33.52 3.34
C LEU A 761 28.06 33.42 4.76
N PHE A 762 29.17 32.73 4.94
CA PHE A 762 29.83 32.58 6.23
C PHE A 762 30.93 33.64 6.37
N LYS A 763 30.85 34.40 7.47
CA LYS A 763 31.81 35.47 7.77
C LYS A 763 33.10 34.85 8.34
N PRO A 764 34.28 35.40 8.01
CA PRO A 764 35.50 35.08 8.69
C PRO A 764 35.45 35.34 10.19
N LEU A 765 36.23 34.59 10.95
CA LEU A 765 36.25 34.66 12.41
C LEU A 765 37.24 35.74 12.89
N THR A 766 36.79 36.55 13.83
CA THR A 766 37.64 37.50 14.56
C THR A 766 38.35 36.83 15.74
N GLN A 767 39.34 37.50 16.33
CA GLN A 767 39.99 36.98 17.54
C GLN A 767 39.01 36.76 18.70
N GLU A 768 38.02 37.63 18.86
CA GLU A 768 36.96 37.47 19.88
C GLU A 768 36.15 36.21 19.64
N HIS A 769 35.76 35.94 18.38
CA HIS A 769 35.07 34.70 18.01
C HIS A 769 35.93 33.46 18.28
N LEU A 770 37.21 33.52 18.02
CA LEU A 770 38.15 32.42 18.31
C LEU A 770 38.31 32.17 19.80
N LEU A 771 38.24 33.19 20.67
CA LEU A 771 38.21 33.01 22.11
C LEU A 771 36.97 32.27 22.58
N ALA A 772 35.81 32.64 22.04
CA ALA A 772 34.58 31.96 22.33
C ALA A 772 34.58 30.47 21.80
N ILE A 773 35.12 30.24 20.62
CA ILE A 773 35.28 28.90 20.03
C ILE A 773 36.24 28.04 20.84
N SER A 774 37.39 28.61 21.27
CA SER A 774 38.35 27.89 22.15
C SER A 774 37.67 27.45 23.46
N HIS A 775 36.85 28.33 24.05
CA HIS A 775 36.07 27.96 25.23
C HIS A 775 35.12 26.78 24.99
N LEU A 776 34.35 26.78 23.84
CA LEU A 776 33.49 25.66 23.50
C LEU A 776 34.25 24.35 23.28
N MET A 777 35.39 24.40 22.60
CA MET A 777 36.25 23.21 22.39
C MET A 777 36.80 22.67 23.70
N LEU A 778 37.31 23.55 24.56
CA LEU A 778 37.80 23.17 25.88
C LEU A 778 36.70 22.64 26.79
N LYS A 779 35.50 23.20 26.70
CA LYS A 779 34.33 22.70 27.45
C LYS A 779 33.90 21.30 27.02
N LYS A 780 34.05 20.95 25.75
CA LYS A 780 33.84 19.58 25.25
C LYS A 780 34.89 18.63 25.83
N LEU A 781 36.15 19.07 25.87
CA LEU A 781 37.26 18.31 26.51
C LEU A 781 37.03 18.17 28.01
N GLN A 782 36.61 19.23 28.71
CA GLN A 782 36.25 19.21 30.12
C GLN A 782 35.17 18.17 30.41
N LYS A 783 34.14 18.09 29.58
CA LYS A 783 33.08 17.09 29.74
C LYS A 783 33.61 15.66 29.62
N ASN A 784 34.44 15.40 28.62
CA ASN A 784 35.06 14.08 28.42
C ASN A 784 35.96 13.68 29.58
N LEU A 785 36.69 14.65 30.16
CA LEU A 785 37.55 14.41 31.35
C LEU A 785 36.69 14.19 32.60
N LYS A 786 35.59 14.90 32.74
CA LYS A 786 34.67 14.71 33.87
C LYS A 786 34.04 13.31 33.89
N GLU A 787 33.77 12.73 32.72
CA GLU A 787 33.31 11.34 32.59
C GLU A 787 34.38 10.34 33.08
N LYS A 788 35.64 10.71 32.96
CA LYS A 788 36.81 9.96 33.54
C LYS A 788 37.07 10.30 35.00
N GLY A 789 36.31 11.21 35.61
CA GLY A 789 36.41 11.64 36.99
C GLY A 789 37.50 12.69 37.24
N ILE A 790 37.93 13.42 36.25
CA ILE A 790 38.91 14.49 36.34
C ILE A 790 38.24 15.84 36.11
N ASP A 791 38.42 16.80 37.01
CA ASP A 791 37.90 18.15 36.95
C ASP A 791 38.93 19.08 36.30
N PHE A 792 38.71 19.39 34.99
CA PHE A 792 39.57 20.27 34.21
C PHE A 792 39.09 21.72 34.30
N VAL A 793 39.94 22.63 34.82
CA VAL A 793 39.61 24.05 34.93
C VAL A 793 40.09 24.79 33.69
N ILE A 794 39.16 25.46 33.02
CA ILE A 794 39.45 26.29 31.82
C ILE A 794 39.81 27.71 32.29
N THR A 795 41.05 28.17 32.05
CA THR A 795 41.49 29.51 32.43
C THR A 795 41.52 30.47 31.24
N GLU A 796 41.33 31.77 31.51
CA GLU A 796 41.37 32.81 30.45
C GLU A 796 42.75 32.91 29.79
N PRO A 797 43.88 32.85 30.53
CA PRO A 797 45.20 32.84 29.91
C PRO A 797 45.44 31.66 28.97
N LEU A 798 44.92 30.47 29.29
CA LEU A 798 45.02 29.30 28.41
C LEU A 798 44.27 29.54 27.08
N LYS A 799 43.04 30.11 27.14
CA LYS A 799 42.29 30.46 25.95
C LYS A 799 43.00 31.48 25.07
N ALA A 800 43.54 32.54 25.68
CA ALA A 800 44.25 33.58 24.96
C ALA A 800 45.52 33.02 24.27
N LYS A 801 46.27 32.13 24.93
CA LYS A 801 47.46 31.51 24.36
C LYS A 801 47.13 30.55 23.21
N LEU A 802 46.06 29.81 23.33
CA LEU A 802 45.56 28.93 22.24
C LEU A 802 45.10 29.76 21.03
N VAL A 803 44.45 30.87 21.23
CA VAL A 803 44.08 31.80 20.15
C VAL A 803 45.29 32.40 19.48
N GLU A 804 46.30 32.82 20.26
CA GLU A 804 47.56 33.32 19.71
C GLU A 804 48.26 32.32 18.78
N LEU A 805 48.32 31.03 19.22
CA LEU A 805 48.89 29.95 18.42
C LEU A 805 48.04 29.49 17.25
N GLY A 806 46.73 29.62 17.38
CA GLY A 806 45.75 29.12 16.40
C GLY A 806 45.07 30.19 15.54
N TYR A 807 45.51 31.46 15.63
CA TYR A 807 44.93 32.54 14.80
C TYR A 807 45.54 32.51 13.41
N ASP A 808 44.68 32.27 12.43
CA ASP A 808 44.98 32.40 11.01
C ASP A 808 43.74 32.95 10.29
N PRO A 809 43.87 34.14 9.69
CA PRO A 809 42.75 34.80 9.00
C PRO A 809 42.19 33.99 7.79
N VAL A 810 43.05 33.15 7.20
CA VAL A 810 42.73 32.39 6.00
C VAL A 810 42.14 31.03 6.35
N PHE A 811 42.69 30.34 7.37
CA PHE A 811 42.33 28.99 7.77
C PHE A 811 41.35 28.93 8.95
N GLY A 812 40.92 30.03 9.47
CA GLY A 812 39.91 30.16 10.53
C GLY A 812 40.21 29.38 11.80
N ALA A 813 39.29 28.55 12.28
CA ALA A 813 39.45 27.80 13.53
C ALA A 813 40.19 26.44 13.38
N ARG A 814 40.59 26.04 12.18
CA ARG A 814 41.33 24.74 11.98
C ARG A 814 42.69 24.70 12.69
N PRO A 815 43.54 25.73 12.60
CA PRO A 815 44.81 25.76 13.33
C PRO A 815 44.62 25.74 14.85
N MET A 816 43.54 26.33 15.38
CA MET A 816 43.25 26.29 16.82
C MET A 816 42.92 24.88 17.31
N ARG A 817 42.19 24.12 16.52
CA ARG A 817 41.90 22.70 16.86
C ARG A 817 43.19 21.90 16.99
N ARG A 818 44.13 22.12 16.08
CA ARG A 818 45.47 21.51 16.17
C ARG A 818 46.23 21.99 17.42
N ALA A 819 46.19 23.29 17.69
CA ALA A 819 46.85 23.84 18.88
C ALA A 819 46.30 23.24 20.18
N ILE A 820 45.00 23.01 20.27
CA ILE A 820 44.37 22.29 21.41
C ILE A 820 44.84 20.83 21.48
N GLN A 821 44.85 20.13 20.34
CA GLN A 821 45.25 18.72 20.29
C GLN A 821 46.72 18.54 20.71
N ASP A 822 47.60 19.31 20.08
CA ASP A 822 49.05 19.17 20.25
C ASP A 822 49.52 19.60 21.64
N ASN A 823 48.89 20.63 22.20
CA ASN A 823 49.35 21.20 23.49
C ASN A 823 48.49 20.75 24.68
N VAL A 824 47.15 20.77 24.55
CA VAL A 824 46.27 20.50 25.71
C VAL A 824 45.93 19.03 25.81
N GLU A 825 45.39 18.42 24.72
CA GLU A 825 45.00 17.01 24.74
C GLU A 825 46.18 16.09 24.93
N ASN A 826 47.30 16.39 24.26
CA ASN A 826 48.54 15.61 24.41
C ASN A 826 49.12 15.70 25.84
N ALA A 827 49.19 16.92 26.43
CA ALA A 827 49.62 17.07 27.80
C ALA A 827 48.76 16.25 28.79
N LEU A 828 47.46 16.31 28.65
CA LEU A 828 46.52 15.56 29.47
C LEU A 828 46.64 14.04 29.25
N ALA A 829 46.83 13.62 28.01
CA ALA A 829 47.01 12.20 27.67
C ALA A 829 48.32 11.67 28.27
N VAL A 830 49.43 12.40 28.15
CA VAL A 830 50.68 12.04 28.78
C VAL A 830 50.56 12.00 30.31
N GLY A 831 49.88 12.97 30.92
CA GLY A 831 49.56 12.99 32.33
C GLY A 831 48.81 11.78 32.84
N LEU A 832 47.80 11.36 32.06
CA LEU A 832 47.02 10.14 32.35
C LEU A 832 47.87 8.87 32.23
N LEU A 833 48.62 8.75 31.13
CA LEU A 833 49.47 7.56 30.88
C LEU A 833 50.61 7.40 31.90
N ASN A 834 51.18 8.53 32.34
CA ASN A 834 52.27 8.53 33.34
C ASN A 834 51.75 8.44 34.80
N GLY A 835 50.44 8.32 34.99
CA GLY A 835 49.84 8.22 36.33
C GLY A 835 49.90 9.53 37.14
N LYS A 836 50.27 10.65 36.54
CA LYS A 836 50.24 11.98 37.17
C LYS A 836 48.83 12.56 37.31
N LEU A 837 47.89 12.09 36.48
CA LEU A 837 46.49 12.42 36.61
C LEU A 837 45.71 11.19 37.08
N LYS A 838 44.98 11.34 38.16
CA LYS A 838 44.11 10.31 38.77
C LYS A 838 42.67 10.74 38.83
N ARG A 839 41.81 9.76 39.00
CA ARG A 839 40.37 10.02 39.21
C ARG A 839 40.18 10.80 40.52
N GLY A 840 39.51 11.92 40.46
CA GLY A 840 39.27 12.84 41.54
C GLY A 840 40.16 14.09 41.52
N ASP A 841 41.15 14.15 40.64
CA ASP A 841 42.05 15.30 40.54
C ASP A 841 41.33 16.47 39.90
N ARG A 842 41.64 17.67 40.42
CA ARG A 842 41.25 18.95 39.84
C ARG A 842 42.51 19.61 39.27
N VAL A 843 42.47 19.90 37.95
CA VAL A 843 43.65 20.32 37.21
C VAL A 843 43.44 21.49 36.30
N GLU A 844 44.46 22.33 36.15
CA GLU A 844 44.54 23.37 35.10
C GLU A 844 45.81 23.16 34.27
N ILE A 845 45.87 23.79 33.12
CA ILE A 845 47.07 23.83 32.27
C ILE A 845 47.65 25.22 32.25
N ASN A 846 48.90 25.32 32.69
CA ASN A 846 49.66 26.58 32.57
C ASN A 846 49.95 26.91 31.10
N PRO A 847 49.60 28.11 30.60
CA PRO A 847 49.82 28.50 29.22
C PRO A 847 51.27 28.55 28.81
N GLU A 848 52.17 28.77 29.78
CA GLU A 848 53.61 28.72 29.55
C GLU A 848 54.14 27.29 29.64
N GLY A 849 54.35 26.67 28.49
CA GLY A 849 54.82 25.29 28.36
C GLY A 849 53.79 24.18 28.47
N PHE A 850 52.50 24.50 28.57
CA PHE A 850 51.36 23.56 28.64
C PHE A 850 51.51 22.46 29.69
N ILE A 851 51.99 22.85 30.87
CA ILE A 851 52.26 21.94 32.01
C ILE A 851 51.00 21.83 32.86
N ILE A 852 50.66 20.56 33.26
CA ILE A 852 49.52 20.28 34.13
C ILE A 852 49.85 20.73 35.55
N GLN A 853 48.96 21.51 36.14
CA GLN A 853 49.02 21.94 37.53
C GLN A 853 47.82 21.40 38.29
N HIS A 854 48.03 20.81 39.46
CA HIS A 854 46.98 20.40 40.37
C HIS A 854 46.50 21.59 41.21
N ILE A 855 45.17 21.79 41.27
CA ILE A 855 44.54 22.83 42.04
C ILE A 855 44.01 22.26 43.37
#